data_6983d2c780f60a357df492a748f47c57
#
_entry.id   6983d2c780f60a357df492a748f47c57
#
_cell.length_a   1.000
_cell.length_b   1.000
_cell.length_c   1.000
_cell.angle_alpha   90.00
_cell.angle_beta   90.00
_cell.angle_gamma   90.00
#
_symmetry.space_group_name_H-M   'P 1'
#
loop_
_entity.id
_entity.type
_entity.pdbx_description
1 polymer ?
#
loop_
_entity_poly.entity_id
_entity_poly.type
_entity_poly.pdbx_seq_one_letter_code
_entity_poly.pdbx_strand_id
1 'polypeptide(L)'
;MLQGMKIKWIAICCALLSLQGAVTAQVLVETESFAKRGGWVLDHQAFDKIESAYLMAHGMGRAVEDASTTVKFAEGGAYHVYGSTYNWTAPWYSGEGPGVFQLKVDNRALSNKLGVTGSCWGWQYAGQVILSAGEHEVRLHDLTGFNGRADAIYFTKTKEVPATDYHVFAAERRRLSGYTSPRDIQQVDLVVVGGGIAGCTTALTAARYGLRVVIVDNLPWLGGNNALGVRASGLLYKNLYPQLGNVTCQVTGVELSVKNDPTAYQVDPTGFGDVKYAFYERHLTQPAADSRGSDMLNAIERLEFQGEQSVNRQEQNLKTQEYMRRNASLQRERLLREAGVQIYHNIHVFDVIREGNVITSVKGKCLQTGEEYRFSGTLFADCTGDGTVGYLAKADYRIGRENHAVAQEPSAPQTGDRKMMGSTMQWYAFPRADAGTFPRPEELPWAMKVDKDYFIDRSSWAWWWETGLEIDNATEAELVRDNFLRAVFGNWAYLKNHLPKYANYRLDYLQHIAMKRESRRLLGDVILDETDILERVEFPDASFTTTWTMDLHYAKPENAARYPGWEWVTYCTHHKPLAKVDRYDVPYRVLYSRNIDNLFIGGRNMSVTHQALGTVRVQMTLGMAGEVTGMAAQICKKHGVYPRAVYEMYLPELKKMMKRGAPLR
;
A
#
# COMPACT_ATOMS: atom_id res chain seq x y z
N MET A 1 76.92 -37.90 -22.73
CA MET A 1 77.24 -36.58 -23.32
C MET A 1 75.93 -35.80 -23.44
N LEU A 2 75.70 -34.92 -22.54
CA LEU A 2 74.52 -34.14 -22.38
C LEU A 2 74.82 -32.75 -22.97
N GLN A 3 74.17 -32.37 -23.99
CA GLN A 3 74.18 -31.00 -24.43
C GLN A 3 72.78 -30.38 -24.24
N GLY A 4 72.73 -29.39 -23.34
CA GLY A 4 71.53 -28.72 -22.93
C GLY A 4 70.95 -27.82 -23.98
N MET A 5 69.66 -27.97 -24.19
CA MET A 5 68.85 -26.99 -24.92
C MET A 5 68.40 -25.92 -23.92
N LYS A 6 68.97 -24.73 -24.03
CA LYS A 6 68.50 -23.53 -23.36
C LYS A 6 67.22 -23.08 -24.07
N ILE A 7 66.07 -23.33 -23.43
CA ILE A 7 64.80 -22.74 -23.79
C ILE A 7 64.85 -21.27 -23.37
N LYS A 8 64.94 -20.37 -24.35
CA LYS A 8 64.71 -18.95 -24.14
C LYS A 8 63.23 -18.74 -23.77
N TRP A 9 62.98 -18.40 -22.54
CA TRP A 9 61.74 -17.79 -22.14
C TRP A 9 61.67 -16.41 -22.82
N ILE A 10 60.97 -16.36 -23.96
CA ILE A 10 60.45 -15.09 -24.49
C ILE A 10 59.37 -14.69 -23.52
N ALA A 11 59.64 -13.69 -22.71
CA ALA A 11 58.64 -12.98 -21.96
C ALA A 11 57.71 -12.34 -22.98
N ILE A 12 56.63 -13.06 -23.29
CA ILE A 12 55.43 -12.46 -23.85
C ILE A 12 54.87 -11.61 -22.71
N CYS A 13 55.35 -10.38 -22.59
CA CYS A 13 54.58 -9.32 -22.01
C CYS A 13 53.33 -9.24 -22.87
N CYS A 14 52.36 -10.11 -22.59
CA CYS A 14 50.97 -9.79 -22.87
C CYS A 14 50.74 -8.46 -22.18
N ALA A 15 50.83 -7.41 -22.92
CA ALA A 15 50.10 -6.22 -22.64
C ALA A 15 48.63 -6.69 -22.55
N LEU A 16 48.21 -7.06 -21.37
CA LEU A 16 46.87 -6.86 -20.93
C LEU A 16 46.66 -5.35 -21.05
N LEU A 17 46.40 -4.90 -22.26
CA LEU A 17 45.57 -3.75 -22.49
C LEU A 17 44.33 -4.09 -21.70
N SER A 18 44.35 -3.70 -20.41
CA SER A 18 43.13 -3.39 -19.71
C SER A 18 42.39 -2.45 -20.66
N LEU A 19 41.42 -3.01 -21.34
CA LEU A 19 40.24 -2.29 -21.71
C LEU A 19 39.61 -1.86 -20.36
N GLN A 20 40.26 -0.89 -19.73
CA GLN A 20 39.54 0.11 -18.95
C GLN A 20 38.71 0.80 -20.02
N GLY A 21 37.59 0.20 -20.37
CA GLY A 21 36.47 0.93 -20.93
C GLY A 21 36.38 2.16 -20.05
N ALA A 22 36.60 3.34 -20.66
CA ALA A 22 36.42 4.59 -19.96
C ALA A 22 35.11 4.44 -19.17
N VAL A 23 35.20 4.37 -17.85
CA VAL A 23 34.04 4.45 -16.99
C VAL A 23 33.53 5.85 -17.26
N THR A 24 32.63 5.94 -18.25
CA THR A 24 31.94 7.21 -18.56
C THR A 24 31.31 7.59 -17.26
N ALA A 25 31.60 8.78 -16.73
CA ALA A 25 31.11 9.25 -15.46
C ALA A 25 29.56 9.31 -15.53
N GLN A 26 28.95 8.23 -15.10
CA GLN A 26 27.50 8.06 -15.01
C GLN A 26 27.10 8.32 -13.57
N VAL A 27 26.09 9.13 -13.35
CA VAL A 27 25.54 9.42 -12.03
C VAL A 27 24.03 9.17 -12.07
N LEU A 28 23.58 8.26 -11.25
CA LEU A 28 22.15 8.01 -11.01
C LEU A 28 21.74 8.68 -9.71
N VAL A 29 20.61 9.38 -9.74
CA VAL A 29 20.03 10.04 -8.57
C VAL A 29 18.60 9.53 -8.41
N GLU A 30 18.39 8.73 -7.41
CA GLU A 30 17.07 8.21 -7.05
C GLU A 30 16.26 9.30 -6.37
N THR A 31 15.06 9.61 -6.89
CA THR A 31 14.30 10.75 -6.38
C THR A 31 13.69 10.50 -5.02
N GLU A 32 13.35 9.26 -4.69
CA GLU A 32 12.86 8.87 -3.36
C GLU A 32 13.88 9.13 -2.24
N SER A 33 15.17 9.22 -2.59
CA SER A 33 16.28 9.50 -1.65
C SER A 33 16.54 10.99 -1.45
N PHE A 34 15.79 11.89 -2.08
CA PHE A 34 16.00 13.32 -1.96
C PHE A 34 15.98 13.80 -0.52
N ALA A 35 16.97 14.58 -0.12
CA ALA A 35 17.12 15.10 1.23
C ALA A 35 15.97 16.04 1.65
N LYS A 36 15.44 16.80 0.68
CA LYS A 36 14.29 17.66 0.85
C LYS A 36 13.26 17.32 -0.22
N ARG A 37 12.07 16.94 0.19
CA ARG A 37 11.00 16.60 -0.74
C ARG A 37 10.10 17.77 -1.13
N GLY A 38 10.23 18.89 -0.41
CA GLY A 38 9.39 20.06 -0.66
C GLY A 38 7.90 19.69 -0.65
N GLY A 39 7.21 19.92 -1.78
CA GLY A 39 5.81 19.57 -2.01
C GLY A 39 5.55 18.22 -2.62
N TRP A 40 6.59 17.45 -2.93
CA TRP A 40 6.46 16.14 -3.57
C TRP A 40 6.19 15.04 -2.55
N VAL A 41 5.29 14.12 -2.88
CA VAL A 41 4.96 12.96 -2.05
C VAL A 41 5.67 11.72 -2.55
N LEU A 42 6.04 10.82 -1.64
CA LEU A 42 6.59 9.51 -1.98
C LEU A 42 5.47 8.56 -2.37
N ASP A 43 5.62 7.90 -3.51
CA ASP A 43 4.69 6.88 -3.99
C ASP A 43 5.44 5.62 -4.41
N HIS A 44 4.80 4.46 -4.24
CA HIS A 44 5.35 3.15 -4.57
C HIS A 44 4.37 2.28 -5.37
N GLN A 45 3.24 2.84 -5.79
CA GLN A 45 2.18 2.07 -6.46
C GLN A 45 2.56 1.60 -7.87
N ALA A 46 3.68 2.10 -8.43
CA ALA A 46 4.28 1.62 -9.67
C ALA A 46 5.47 0.65 -9.44
N PHE A 47 5.69 0.17 -8.22
CA PHE A 47 6.89 -0.62 -7.89
C PHE A 47 7.09 -1.82 -8.83
N ASP A 48 6.03 -2.54 -9.18
CA ASP A 48 6.10 -3.69 -10.09
C ASP A 48 6.52 -3.31 -11.53
N LYS A 49 6.49 -2.01 -11.88
CA LYS A 49 6.86 -1.49 -13.20
C LYS A 49 8.26 -0.90 -13.25
N ILE A 50 8.71 -0.31 -12.15
CA ILE A 50 10.00 0.43 -12.11
C ILE A 50 10.97 -0.08 -11.06
N GLU A 51 10.58 -1.08 -10.26
CA GLU A 51 11.37 -1.67 -9.15
C GLU A 51 11.87 -0.64 -8.13
N SER A 52 11.15 0.46 -7.98
CA SER A 52 11.47 1.56 -7.07
C SER A 52 10.22 2.30 -6.59
N ALA A 53 10.41 3.18 -5.61
CA ALA A 53 9.48 4.27 -5.33
C ALA A 53 9.82 5.48 -6.22
N TYR A 54 8.96 6.48 -6.22
CA TYR A 54 9.15 7.72 -6.97
C TYR A 54 8.55 8.92 -6.22
N LEU A 55 8.94 10.12 -6.59
CA LEU A 55 8.32 11.35 -6.12
C LEU A 55 7.23 11.84 -7.08
N MET A 56 6.11 12.31 -6.52
CA MET A 56 4.96 12.81 -7.26
C MET A 56 4.55 14.21 -6.79
N ALA A 57 4.40 15.16 -7.72
CA ALA A 57 3.97 16.53 -7.45
C ALA A 57 2.44 16.58 -7.25
N HIS A 58 1.97 16.28 -6.05
CA HIS A 58 0.56 16.11 -5.71
C HIS A 58 -0.08 17.43 -5.20
N GLY A 59 -0.11 18.44 -6.05
CA GLY A 59 -0.52 19.80 -5.72
C GLY A 59 -1.98 20.14 -5.99
N MET A 60 -2.77 19.20 -6.49
CA MET A 60 -4.20 19.41 -6.82
C MET A 60 -4.43 20.63 -7.73
N GLY A 61 -3.59 20.74 -8.79
CA GLY A 61 -3.65 21.85 -9.76
C GLY A 61 -2.89 23.11 -9.32
N ARG A 62 -2.07 23.02 -8.28
CA ARG A 62 -1.17 24.09 -7.84
C ARG A 62 0.24 23.54 -7.76
N ALA A 63 1.19 24.24 -8.39
CA ALA A 63 2.59 23.85 -8.31
C ALA A 63 3.04 23.71 -6.86
N VAL A 64 3.78 22.63 -6.58
CA VAL A 64 4.30 22.34 -5.25
C VAL A 64 5.72 22.87 -5.09
N GLU A 65 6.20 22.97 -3.86
CA GLU A 65 7.59 23.35 -3.57
C GLU A 65 8.57 22.34 -4.16
N ASP A 66 9.74 22.85 -4.60
CA ASP A 66 10.81 22.04 -5.19
C ASP A 66 11.29 20.95 -4.23
N ALA A 67 11.43 19.73 -4.75
CA ALA A 67 12.25 18.73 -4.09
C ALA A 67 13.72 18.92 -4.47
N SER A 68 14.66 18.72 -3.54
CA SER A 68 16.08 18.91 -3.79
C SER A 68 16.99 17.96 -3.03
N THR A 69 18.16 17.72 -3.63
CA THR A 69 19.26 16.98 -3.01
C THR A 69 20.60 17.48 -3.52
N THR A 70 21.67 17.22 -2.78
CA THR A 70 23.05 17.50 -3.21
C THR A 70 23.66 16.23 -3.77
N VAL A 71 24.25 16.34 -4.96
CA VAL A 71 24.87 15.24 -5.73
C VAL A 71 26.33 15.54 -5.95
N LYS A 72 27.21 14.57 -5.67
CA LYS A 72 28.65 14.70 -5.90
C LYS A 72 29.05 14.13 -7.25
N PHE A 73 29.66 14.94 -8.08
CA PHE A 73 30.24 14.56 -9.37
C PHE A 73 31.75 14.38 -9.23
N ALA A 74 32.25 13.19 -9.58
CA ALA A 74 33.68 12.89 -9.51
C ALA A 74 34.49 13.68 -10.56
N GLU A 75 33.88 14.01 -11.68
CA GLU A 75 34.51 14.69 -12.80
C GLU A 75 33.67 15.85 -13.32
N GLY A 76 34.34 16.93 -13.73
CA GLY A 76 33.68 18.00 -14.45
C GLY A 76 33.45 17.65 -15.93
N GLY A 77 32.62 18.45 -16.59
CA GLY A 77 32.32 18.35 -18.02
C GLY A 77 30.86 18.59 -18.38
N ALA A 78 30.55 18.35 -19.65
CA ALA A 78 29.17 18.43 -20.15
C ALA A 78 28.44 17.10 -19.90
N TYR A 79 27.30 17.18 -19.24
CA TYR A 79 26.45 16.04 -18.98
C TYR A 79 25.12 16.16 -19.72
N HIS A 80 24.71 15.10 -20.39
CA HIS A 80 23.35 14.89 -20.86
C HIS A 80 22.52 14.36 -19.67
N VAL A 81 21.33 14.91 -19.48
CA VAL A 81 20.49 14.62 -18.33
C VAL A 81 19.15 14.03 -18.80
N TYR A 82 18.77 12.92 -18.20
CA TYR A 82 17.52 12.22 -18.45
C TYR A 82 16.75 12.07 -17.14
N GLY A 83 15.41 12.22 -17.20
CA GLY A 83 14.52 11.90 -16.09
C GLY A 83 13.64 10.68 -16.43
N SER A 84 13.55 9.73 -15.52
CA SER A 84 12.61 8.60 -15.62
C SER A 84 11.22 9.09 -15.21
N THR A 85 10.30 9.13 -16.18
CA THR A 85 8.92 9.66 -16.04
C THR A 85 8.04 9.23 -17.22
N TYR A 86 6.76 9.60 -17.19
CA TYR A 86 5.83 9.45 -18.31
C TYR A 86 4.60 10.36 -18.15
N ASN A 87 3.79 10.45 -19.22
CA ASN A 87 2.46 11.08 -19.18
C ASN A 87 1.47 10.11 -18.51
N TRP A 88 1.14 10.33 -17.25
CA TRP A 88 0.24 9.46 -16.48
C TRP A 88 -1.21 9.42 -17.01
N THR A 89 -1.61 10.40 -17.84
CA THR A 89 -2.95 10.44 -18.45
C THR A 89 -3.02 9.72 -19.79
N ALA A 90 -1.90 9.21 -20.31
CA ALA A 90 -1.82 8.55 -21.61
C ALA A 90 -2.82 7.39 -21.84
N PRO A 91 -3.25 6.60 -20.83
CA PRO A 91 -4.29 5.60 -21.03
C PRO A 91 -5.65 6.15 -21.49
N TRP A 92 -5.90 7.45 -21.31
CA TRP A 92 -7.18 8.08 -21.59
C TRP A 92 -7.09 9.32 -22.49
N TYR A 93 -5.90 9.88 -22.64
CA TYR A 93 -5.70 11.15 -23.34
C TYR A 93 -4.40 11.12 -24.15
N SER A 94 -4.51 11.37 -25.45
CA SER A 94 -3.38 11.32 -26.41
C SER A 94 -2.59 12.64 -26.52
N GLY A 95 -3.04 13.70 -25.82
CA GLY A 95 -2.34 14.99 -25.81
C GLY A 95 -1.20 15.04 -24.79
N GLU A 96 -0.65 16.23 -24.60
CA GLU A 96 0.40 16.47 -23.60
C GLU A 96 -0.13 16.21 -22.19
N GLY A 97 0.66 15.52 -21.37
CA GLY A 97 0.34 15.19 -19.99
C GLY A 97 0.27 16.44 -19.09
N PRO A 98 -0.59 16.43 -18.07
CA PRO A 98 -0.75 17.57 -17.16
C PRO A 98 0.35 17.64 -16.08
N GLY A 99 1.07 16.56 -15.84
CA GLY A 99 2.07 16.44 -14.77
C GLY A 99 3.42 17.03 -15.19
N VAL A 100 3.44 18.32 -15.51
CA VAL A 100 4.59 19.00 -16.10
C VAL A 100 5.57 19.46 -15.03
N PHE A 101 6.85 19.07 -15.17
CA PHE A 101 7.93 19.55 -14.31
C PHE A 101 9.23 19.76 -15.10
N GLN A 102 10.21 20.43 -14.47
CA GLN A 102 11.55 20.63 -15.01
C GLN A 102 12.60 20.19 -13.99
N LEU A 103 13.77 19.78 -14.49
CA LEU A 103 14.95 19.60 -13.65
C LEU A 103 15.73 20.91 -13.58
N LYS A 104 16.23 21.23 -12.38
CA LYS A 104 17.17 22.33 -12.17
C LYS A 104 18.46 21.78 -11.57
N VAL A 105 19.59 22.33 -12.01
CA VAL A 105 20.91 22.09 -11.42
C VAL A 105 21.51 23.43 -11.06
N ASP A 106 21.93 23.62 -9.80
CA ASP A 106 22.42 24.89 -9.27
C ASP A 106 21.49 26.08 -9.60
N ASN A 107 20.19 25.89 -9.38
CA ASN A 107 19.13 26.85 -9.71
C ASN A 107 18.94 27.14 -11.22
N ARG A 108 19.64 26.49 -12.12
CA ARG A 108 19.46 26.65 -13.58
C ARG A 108 18.53 25.58 -14.10
N ALA A 109 17.40 25.99 -14.66
CA ALA A 109 16.47 25.07 -15.32
C ALA A 109 17.09 24.46 -16.58
N LEU A 110 16.92 23.15 -16.75
CA LEU A 110 17.28 22.48 -18.01
C LEU A 110 16.26 22.79 -19.10
N SER A 111 16.64 22.58 -20.37
CA SER A 111 15.88 23.10 -21.51
C SER A 111 14.49 22.49 -21.69
N ASN A 112 14.32 21.23 -21.33
CA ASN A 112 13.10 20.48 -21.66
C ASN A 112 12.21 20.26 -20.44
N LYS A 113 10.89 20.32 -20.67
CA LYS A 113 9.86 19.89 -19.72
C LYS A 113 9.72 18.38 -19.76
N LEU A 114 9.42 17.80 -18.61
CA LEU A 114 9.27 16.37 -18.41
C LEU A 114 7.83 16.05 -17.99
N GLY A 115 7.42 14.76 -18.09
CA GLY A 115 6.11 14.28 -17.69
C GLY A 115 4.98 14.55 -18.69
N VAL A 116 5.31 15.17 -19.86
CA VAL A 116 4.32 15.56 -20.87
C VAL A 116 4.07 14.49 -21.94
N THR A 117 4.98 13.57 -22.14
CA THR A 117 4.95 12.54 -23.20
C THR A 117 5.18 11.14 -22.64
N GLY A 118 5.07 10.13 -23.52
CA GLY A 118 5.26 8.72 -23.15
C GLY A 118 4.02 8.08 -22.57
N SER A 119 3.74 6.83 -22.95
CA SER A 119 2.59 6.05 -22.48
C SER A 119 2.90 5.08 -21.34
N CYS A 120 4.19 4.99 -20.99
CA CYS A 120 4.71 4.18 -19.89
C CYS A 120 5.97 4.84 -19.33
N TRP A 121 6.39 4.39 -18.17
CA TRP A 121 7.64 4.79 -17.55
C TRP A 121 8.82 4.64 -18.50
N GLY A 122 9.69 5.64 -18.57
CA GLY A 122 10.88 5.65 -19.43
C GLY A 122 11.68 6.94 -19.29
N TRP A 123 12.83 6.95 -19.96
CA TRP A 123 13.78 8.05 -19.88
C TRP A 123 13.42 9.17 -20.87
N GLN A 124 13.21 10.37 -20.36
CA GLN A 124 12.97 11.58 -21.14
C GLN A 124 14.19 12.52 -21.03
N TYR A 125 14.64 13.06 -22.15
CA TYR A 125 15.77 13.97 -22.17
C TYR A 125 15.40 15.33 -21.58
N ALA A 126 16.06 15.71 -20.49
CA ALA A 126 15.83 16.98 -19.80
C ALA A 126 16.67 18.12 -20.36
N GLY A 127 17.85 17.82 -20.95
CA GLY A 127 18.75 18.81 -21.47
C GLY A 127 20.23 18.50 -21.20
N GLN A 128 21.10 19.47 -21.42
CA GLN A 128 22.53 19.38 -21.15
C GLN A 128 22.94 20.42 -20.11
N VAL A 129 23.89 20.05 -19.26
CA VAL A 129 24.49 20.95 -18.25
C VAL A 129 25.99 20.78 -18.21
N ILE A 130 26.72 21.86 -17.99
CA ILE A 130 28.18 21.85 -17.78
C ILE A 130 28.41 22.01 -16.28
N LEU A 131 29.08 21.03 -15.68
CA LEU A 131 29.36 20.98 -14.24
C LEU A 131 30.87 20.92 -13.99
N SER A 132 31.31 21.45 -12.85
CA SER A 132 32.63 21.16 -12.31
C SER A 132 32.64 19.80 -11.60
N ALA A 133 33.80 19.26 -11.26
CA ALA A 133 33.87 18.24 -10.22
C ALA A 133 33.53 18.87 -8.89
N GLY A 134 32.76 18.15 -8.06
CA GLY A 134 32.29 18.64 -6.75
C GLY A 134 30.83 18.38 -6.51
N GLU A 135 30.26 19.11 -5.57
CA GLU A 135 28.86 19.00 -5.18
C GLU A 135 28.00 20.01 -5.94
N HIS A 136 26.86 19.53 -6.44
CA HIS A 136 25.86 20.33 -7.14
C HIS A 136 24.47 20.02 -6.60
N GLU A 137 23.62 21.04 -6.52
CA GLU A 137 22.23 20.87 -6.09
C GLU A 137 21.36 20.47 -7.29
N VAL A 138 20.62 19.35 -7.15
CA VAL A 138 19.66 18.87 -8.15
C VAL A 138 18.26 19.05 -7.59
N ARG A 139 17.32 19.59 -8.40
CA ARG A 139 15.95 19.87 -8.00
C ARG A 139 14.93 19.35 -9.01
N LEU A 140 13.80 18.89 -8.48
CA LEU A 140 12.56 18.71 -9.21
C LEU A 140 11.70 19.96 -9.03
N HIS A 141 11.40 20.66 -10.12
CA HIS A 141 10.60 21.87 -10.14
C HIS A 141 9.26 21.63 -10.80
N ASP A 142 8.20 21.53 -9.99
CA ASP A 142 6.84 21.32 -10.47
C ASP A 142 6.27 22.61 -11.10
N LEU A 143 5.54 22.45 -12.20
CA LEU A 143 4.93 23.55 -12.93
C LEU A 143 3.41 23.59 -12.84
N THR A 144 2.75 22.50 -12.42
CA THR A 144 1.30 22.38 -12.56
C THR A 144 0.56 21.85 -11.33
N GLY A 145 1.23 21.06 -10.48
CA GLY A 145 0.58 20.36 -9.36
C GLY A 145 -0.37 19.23 -9.77
N PHE A 146 -0.32 18.81 -11.05
CA PHE A 146 -1.13 17.71 -11.57
C PHE A 146 -0.35 16.40 -11.71
N ASN A 147 0.28 15.99 -10.60
CA ASN A 147 0.88 14.67 -10.40
C ASN A 147 2.02 14.34 -11.37
N GLY A 148 2.84 15.33 -11.73
CA GLY A 148 4.15 15.11 -12.33
C GLY A 148 4.94 14.14 -11.45
N ARG A 149 5.59 13.13 -12.05
CA ARG A 149 6.25 12.05 -11.30
C ARG A 149 7.64 11.79 -11.84
N ALA A 150 8.59 11.58 -10.95
CA ALA A 150 9.97 11.31 -11.25
C ALA A 150 10.47 10.14 -10.42
N ASP A 151 10.98 9.11 -11.08
CA ASP A 151 11.59 7.93 -10.46
C ASP A 151 13.08 8.18 -10.20
N ALA A 152 13.84 8.47 -11.27
CA ALA A 152 15.27 8.69 -11.19
C ALA A 152 15.75 9.76 -12.19
N ILE A 153 16.92 10.33 -11.90
CA ILE A 153 17.62 11.26 -12.78
C ILE A 153 18.97 10.63 -13.14
N TYR A 154 19.27 10.58 -14.44
CA TYR A 154 20.50 9.99 -14.96
C TYR A 154 21.35 11.04 -15.67
N PHE A 155 22.58 11.20 -15.22
CA PHE A 155 23.59 12.07 -15.82
C PHE A 155 24.64 11.23 -16.53
N THR A 156 24.94 11.55 -17.78
CA THR A 156 25.95 10.86 -18.58
C THR A 156 26.71 11.83 -19.49
N LYS A 157 28.00 11.56 -19.73
CA LYS A 157 28.81 12.33 -20.69
C LYS A 157 28.57 11.93 -22.15
N THR A 158 27.86 10.83 -22.37
CA THR A 158 27.45 10.37 -23.70
C THR A 158 25.96 10.65 -23.91
N LYS A 159 25.45 10.48 -25.15
CA LYS A 159 24.00 10.52 -25.43
C LYS A 159 23.32 9.18 -25.24
N GLU A 160 23.99 8.25 -24.61
CA GLU A 160 23.43 6.90 -24.36
C GLU A 160 22.33 6.96 -23.33
N VAL A 161 21.16 6.45 -23.69
CA VAL A 161 19.99 6.40 -22.83
C VAL A 161 20.01 5.07 -22.08
N PRO A 162 19.77 5.04 -20.76
CA PRO A 162 19.66 3.79 -20.04
C PRO A 162 18.53 2.91 -20.57
N ALA A 163 18.56 1.61 -20.28
CA ALA A 163 17.49 0.71 -20.67
C ALA A 163 16.16 1.17 -20.07
N THR A 164 15.10 1.18 -20.90
CA THR A 164 13.74 1.50 -20.47
C THR A 164 13.04 0.33 -19.82
N ASP A 165 13.48 -0.90 -20.11
CA ASP A 165 13.06 -2.08 -19.36
C ASP A 165 13.78 -2.08 -18.00
N TYR A 166 13.01 -1.88 -16.92
CA TYR A 166 13.56 -1.75 -15.58
C TYR A 166 14.14 -3.05 -15.02
N HIS A 167 13.72 -4.22 -15.52
CA HIS A 167 14.36 -5.49 -15.17
C HIS A 167 15.77 -5.57 -15.78
N VAL A 168 15.95 -5.04 -17.00
CA VAL A 168 17.27 -4.92 -17.63
C VAL A 168 18.11 -3.85 -16.91
N PHE A 169 17.50 -2.73 -16.56
CA PHE A 169 18.18 -1.62 -15.88
C PHE A 169 18.52 -1.95 -14.41
N ALA A 170 17.87 -2.91 -13.76
CA ALA A 170 18.05 -3.22 -12.35
C ALA A 170 19.51 -3.48 -11.94
N ALA A 171 20.27 -4.19 -12.76
CA ALA A 171 21.70 -4.46 -12.49
C ALA A 171 22.55 -3.18 -12.52
N GLU A 172 22.31 -2.33 -13.50
CA GLU A 172 22.94 -1.01 -13.64
C GLU A 172 22.55 -0.10 -12.47
N ARG A 173 21.27 -0.08 -12.10
CA ARG A 173 20.76 0.67 -10.96
C ARG A 173 21.46 0.30 -9.66
N ARG A 174 21.59 -1.02 -9.36
CA ARG A 174 22.36 -1.48 -8.19
C ARG A 174 23.81 -1.06 -8.23
N ARG A 175 24.47 -1.17 -9.39
CA ARG A 175 25.86 -0.76 -9.56
C ARG A 175 26.06 0.74 -9.29
N LEU A 176 25.18 1.59 -9.80
CA LEU A 176 25.26 3.05 -9.65
C LEU A 176 24.85 3.52 -8.25
N SER A 177 23.91 2.85 -7.61
CA SER A 177 23.48 3.14 -6.24
C SER A 177 24.48 2.64 -5.18
N GLY A 178 25.43 1.79 -5.55
CA GLY A 178 26.41 1.22 -4.62
C GLY A 178 25.86 0.08 -3.75
N TYR A 179 24.64 -0.38 -3.98
CA TYR A 179 24.04 -1.52 -3.28
C TYR A 179 24.38 -2.82 -4.01
N THR A 180 25.30 -3.60 -3.45
CA THR A 180 25.80 -4.83 -4.09
C THR A 180 25.11 -6.10 -3.62
N SER A 181 24.54 -6.10 -2.42
CA SER A 181 23.86 -7.26 -1.83
C SER A 181 22.82 -6.81 -0.79
N PRO A 182 21.74 -7.57 -0.61
CA PRO A 182 20.78 -7.31 0.46
C PRO A 182 21.44 -7.38 1.85
N ARG A 183 21.01 -6.50 2.75
CA ARG A 183 21.38 -6.57 4.16
C ARG A 183 20.61 -7.72 4.83
N ASP A 184 21.32 -8.70 5.33
CA ASP A 184 20.72 -9.83 6.03
C ASP A 184 20.24 -9.43 7.43
N ILE A 185 18.98 -9.72 7.71
CA ILE A 185 18.39 -9.59 9.03
C ILE A 185 18.45 -10.95 9.73
N GLN A 186 18.87 -10.93 11.01
CA GLN A 186 18.99 -12.15 11.80
C GLN A 186 17.72 -13.00 11.72
N GLN A 187 17.88 -14.30 11.50
CA GLN A 187 16.77 -15.24 11.40
C GLN A 187 15.86 -15.18 12.63
N VAL A 188 14.56 -15.12 12.38
CA VAL A 188 13.50 -15.08 13.39
C VAL A 188 12.59 -16.31 13.32
N ASP A 189 11.69 -16.43 14.28
CA ASP A 189 10.71 -17.52 14.29
C ASP A 189 9.54 -17.24 13.34
N LEU A 190 9.14 -15.97 13.23
CA LEU A 190 8.04 -15.54 12.37
C LEU A 190 8.36 -14.20 11.67
N VAL A 191 8.25 -14.20 10.34
CA VAL A 191 8.28 -13.00 9.51
C VAL A 191 6.84 -12.64 9.14
N VAL A 192 6.36 -11.48 9.57
CA VAL A 192 5.04 -10.93 9.21
C VAL A 192 5.25 -9.86 8.15
N VAL A 193 4.65 -10.02 6.98
CA VAL A 193 4.69 -9.04 5.89
C VAL A 193 3.33 -8.36 5.78
N GLY A 194 3.31 -7.04 5.96
CA GLY A 194 2.11 -6.21 6.02
C GLY A 194 1.75 -5.79 7.44
N GLY A 195 1.82 -4.48 7.71
CA GLY A 195 1.56 -3.85 9.00
C GLY A 195 0.10 -3.44 9.23
N GLY A 196 -0.86 -4.03 8.50
CA GLY A 196 -2.29 -3.84 8.74
C GLY A 196 -2.74 -4.37 10.11
N ILE A 197 -4.03 -4.23 10.43
CA ILE A 197 -4.57 -4.70 11.73
C ILE A 197 -4.26 -6.19 11.95
N ALA A 198 -4.48 -7.04 10.94
CA ALA A 198 -4.17 -8.47 11.03
C ALA A 198 -2.67 -8.72 11.28
N GLY A 199 -1.78 -8.03 10.57
CA GLY A 199 -0.34 -8.18 10.77
C GLY A 199 0.12 -7.72 12.16
N CYS A 200 -0.39 -6.59 12.64
CA CYS A 200 -0.10 -6.11 13.98
C CYS A 200 -0.56 -7.07 15.07
N THR A 201 -1.78 -7.64 14.95
CA THR A 201 -2.31 -8.60 15.92
C THR A 201 -1.58 -9.94 15.85
N THR A 202 -1.22 -10.40 14.64
CA THR A 202 -0.38 -11.60 14.45
C THR A 202 0.98 -11.44 15.13
N ALA A 203 1.68 -10.35 14.82
CA ALA A 203 3.02 -10.10 15.35
C ALA A 203 3.00 -9.93 16.88
N LEU A 204 2.06 -9.14 17.40
CA LEU A 204 1.93 -8.89 18.83
C LEU A 204 1.59 -10.16 19.61
N THR A 205 0.63 -10.95 19.10
CA THR A 205 0.24 -12.21 19.73
C THR A 205 1.38 -13.21 19.73
N ALA A 206 2.04 -13.42 18.61
CA ALA A 206 3.18 -14.33 18.50
C ALA A 206 4.34 -13.93 19.45
N ALA A 207 4.68 -12.62 19.47
CA ALA A 207 5.73 -12.11 20.34
C ALA A 207 5.43 -12.29 21.83
N ARG A 208 4.20 -12.05 22.25
CA ARG A 208 3.75 -12.28 23.64
C ARG A 208 3.75 -13.75 24.06
N TYR A 209 3.71 -14.66 23.10
CA TYR A 209 3.95 -16.09 23.34
C TYR A 209 5.44 -16.47 23.24
N GLY A 210 6.34 -15.49 23.10
CA GLY A 210 7.80 -15.68 23.15
C GLY A 210 8.45 -16.05 21.81
N LEU A 211 7.79 -15.77 20.68
CA LEU A 211 8.43 -15.87 19.37
C LEU A 211 9.30 -14.64 19.12
N ARG A 212 10.42 -14.85 18.42
CA ARG A 212 11.17 -13.73 17.80
C ARG A 212 10.46 -13.36 16.52
N VAL A 213 9.96 -12.13 16.45
CA VAL A 213 9.11 -11.67 15.35
C VAL A 213 9.70 -10.44 14.69
N VAL A 214 9.65 -10.41 13.36
CA VAL A 214 9.85 -9.20 12.57
C VAL A 214 8.55 -8.89 11.82
N ILE A 215 8.17 -7.61 11.77
CA ILE A 215 7.09 -7.10 10.93
C ILE A 215 7.65 -6.13 9.91
N VAL A 216 7.27 -6.33 8.64
CA VAL A 216 7.74 -5.56 7.48
C VAL A 216 6.54 -4.92 6.81
N ASP A 217 6.55 -3.59 6.63
CA ASP A 217 5.44 -2.87 6.01
C ASP A 217 5.94 -1.87 4.97
N ASN A 218 5.22 -1.73 3.85
CA ASN A 218 5.53 -0.78 2.79
C ASN A 218 5.02 0.64 3.09
N LEU A 219 4.27 0.83 4.16
CA LEU A 219 3.83 2.14 4.63
C LEU A 219 4.72 2.65 5.76
N PRO A 220 4.79 3.98 5.96
CA PRO A 220 5.51 4.57 7.09
C PRO A 220 4.78 4.38 8.42
N TRP A 221 3.54 3.86 8.41
CA TRP A 221 2.66 3.75 9.56
C TRP A 221 1.98 2.40 9.65
N LEU A 222 1.94 1.81 10.84
CA LEU A 222 1.18 0.61 11.11
C LEU A 222 -0.32 0.86 11.15
N GLY A 223 -1.09 -0.07 10.58
CA GLY A 223 -2.55 -0.05 10.57
C GLY A 223 -3.17 -0.28 9.20
N GLY A 224 -2.38 -0.21 8.11
CA GLY A 224 -2.88 -0.40 6.73
C GLY A 224 -4.06 0.52 6.43
N ASN A 225 -5.17 0.03 5.91
CA ASN A 225 -6.36 0.84 5.61
C ASN A 225 -6.89 1.63 6.83
N ASN A 226 -6.68 1.16 8.05
CA ASN A 226 -7.07 1.89 9.26
C ASN A 226 -6.23 3.16 9.44
N ALA A 227 -4.93 3.09 9.16
CA ALA A 227 -4.05 4.26 9.15
C ALA A 227 -4.35 5.21 7.99
N LEU A 228 -4.83 4.69 6.85
CA LEU A 228 -5.21 5.46 5.67
C LEU A 228 -6.62 6.07 5.74
N GLY A 229 -7.47 5.65 6.68
CA GLY A 229 -8.75 6.31 6.95
C GLY A 229 -10.02 5.50 6.73
N VAL A 230 -9.95 4.28 6.24
CA VAL A 230 -11.13 3.39 6.19
C VAL A 230 -11.22 2.58 7.45
N ARG A 231 -12.36 2.69 8.13
CA ARG A 231 -12.68 1.93 9.33
C ARG A 231 -13.99 1.19 9.11
N ALA A 232 -13.94 -0.12 8.90
CA ALA A 232 -15.10 -1.00 8.93
C ALA A 232 -14.92 -2.01 10.06
N SER A 233 -15.85 -2.05 10.99
CA SER A 233 -15.70 -2.79 12.23
C SER A 233 -16.84 -3.78 12.40
N GLY A 234 -16.53 -5.06 12.65
CA GLY A 234 -17.47 -6.04 13.12
C GLY A 234 -17.66 -5.93 14.66
N LEU A 235 -18.60 -6.69 15.21
CA LEU A 235 -18.87 -6.74 16.65
C LEU A 235 -17.96 -7.78 17.33
N LEU A 236 -17.28 -7.39 18.40
CA LEU A 236 -16.36 -8.27 19.11
C LEU A 236 -17.05 -9.09 20.23
N TYR A 237 -18.15 -8.58 20.80
CA TYR A 237 -18.81 -9.21 21.96
C TYR A 237 -19.53 -10.52 21.64
N LYS A 238 -19.84 -10.79 20.37
CA LYS A 238 -20.48 -12.04 19.90
C LYS A 238 -19.51 -13.15 19.53
N ASN A 239 -18.25 -13.04 19.90
CA ASN A 239 -17.23 -14.00 19.53
C ASN A 239 -17.43 -15.38 20.17
N LEU A 240 -17.14 -16.45 19.42
CA LEU A 240 -17.14 -17.83 19.89
C LEU A 240 -16.25 -18.01 21.13
N TYR A 241 -15.10 -17.37 21.14
CA TYR A 241 -14.15 -17.36 22.25
C TYR A 241 -14.12 -15.96 22.88
N PRO A 242 -14.76 -15.73 24.04
CA PRO A 242 -14.91 -14.40 24.63
C PRO A 242 -13.61 -13.65 24.90
N GLN A 243 -12.48 -14.36 25.09
CA GLN A 243 -11.16 -13.74 25.29
C GLN A 243 -10.44 -13.39 23.98
N LEU A 244 -10.87 -13.96 22.86
CA LEU A 244 -10.35 -13.57 21.55
C LEU A 244 -10.85 -12.15 21.20
N GLY A 245 -10.03 -11.37 20.53
CA GLY A 245 -10.29 -9.97 20.25
C GLY A 245 -9.74 -9.00 21.31
N ASN A 246 -9.14 -9.48 22.40
CA ASN A 246 -8.54 -8.61 23.41
C ASN A 246 -7.28 -7.90 22.87
N VAL A 247 -6.42 -8.59 22.12
CA VAL A 247 -5.25 -7.97 21.44
C VAL A 247 -5.74 -7.08 20.31
N THR A 248 -6.79 -7.49 19.59
CA THR A 248 -7.44 -6.66 18.57
C THR A 248 -7.88 -5.31 19.13
N CYS A 249 -8.50 -5.30 20.32
CA CYS A 249 -8.87 -4.07 21.01
C CYS A 249 -7.66 -3.16 21.25
N GLN A 250 -6.56 -3.71 21.75
CA GLN A 250 -5.34 -2.93 22.00
C GLN A 250 -4.77 -2.34 20.71
N VAL A 251 -4.70 -3.13 19.63
CA VAL A 251 -4.18 -2.72 18.32
C VAL A 251 -5.08 -1.70 17.62
N THR A 252 -6.39 -1.80 17.80
CA THR A 252 -7.37 -0.89 17.19
C THR A 252 -7.69 0.32 18.06
N GLY A 253 -7.30 0.29 19.33
CA GLY A 253 -7.61 1.36 20.30
C GLY A 253 -9.03 1.28 20.87
N VAL A 254 -9.73 0.14 20.71
CA VAL A 254 -11.05 -0.11 21.33
C VAL A 254 -10.84 -0.54 22.78
N GLU A 255 -11.55 0.07 23.73
CA GLU A 255 -11.47 -0.34 25.13
C GLU A 255 -12.05 -1.74 25.35
N LEU A 256 -11.42 -2.54 26.23
CA LEU A 256 -11.89 -3.89 26.57
C LEU A 256 -13.29 -3.89 27.19
N SER A 257 -13.66 -2.84 27.93
CA SER A 257 -14.99 -2.60 28.47
C SER A 257 -16.04 -2.51 27.37
N VAL A 258 -15.72 -1.81 26.29
CA VAL A 258 -16.58 -1.63 25.12
C VAL A 258 -16.74 -2.92 24.32
N LYS A 259 -15.73 -3.78 24.29
CA LYS A 259 -15.77 -5.06 23.57
C LYS A 259 -16.94 -5.96 24.02
N ASN A 260 -17.27 -5.95 25.29
CA ASN A 260 -18.29 -6.81 25.88
C ASN A 260 -19.65 -6.09 26.09
N ASP A 261 -19.77 -4.85 25.67
CA ASP A 261 -20.97 -4.04 25.80
C ASP A 261 -21.70 -3.89 24.47
N PRO A 262 -22.84 -4.56 24.27
CA PRO A 262 -23.63 -4.44 23.05
C PRO A 262 -24.14 -3.00 22.81
N THR A 263 -24.27 -2.19 23.85
CA THR A 263 -24.75 -0.79 23.72
C THR A 263 -23.67 0.16 23.27
N ALA A 264 -22.41 -0.20 23.43
CA ALA A 264 -21.27 0.60 22.99
C ALA A 264 -21.10 0.61 21.45
N TYR A 265 -21.71 -0.35 20.76
CA TYR A 265 -21.73 -0.45 19.29
C TYR A 265 -22.97 0.24 18.70
N GLN A 266 -23.37 1.39 19.23
CA GLN A 266 -24.40 2.17 18.59
C GLN A 266 -23.92 2.64 17.23
N VAL A 267 -24.66 2.26 16.21
CA VAL A 267 -24.45 2.76 14.83
C VAL A 267 -24.63 4.27 14.88
N ASP A 268 -23.59 5.00 14.47
CA ASP A 268 -23.72 6.42 14.18
C ASP A 268 -24.89 6.58 13.19
N PRO A 269 -25.87 7.47 13.45
CA PRO A 269 -26.97 7.73 12.54
C PRO A 269 -26.50 8.22 11.14
N THR A 270 -25.23 8.54 10.95
CA THR A 270 -24.61 8.82 9.64
C THR A 270 -24.25 7.55 8.86
N GLY A 271 -24.49 6.33 9.40
CA GLY A 271 -24.29 5.05 8.72
C GLY A 271 -22.85 4.51 8.75
N PHE A 272 -21.94 5.20 9.40
CA PHE A 272 -20.59 4.70 9.68
C PHE A 272 -20.60 4.18 11.13
N GLY A 273 -20.61 2.86 11.30
CA GLY A 273 -20.55 2.22 12.62
C GLY A 273 -19.26 2.57 13.37
N ASP A 274 -19.23 3.74 13.97
CA ASP A 274 -18.15 4.15 14.83
C ASP A 274 -18.36 3.53 16.20
N VAL A 275 -17.56 2.52 16.50
CA VAL A 275 -17.28 2.13 17.87
C VAL A 275 -16.78 3.38 18.59
N LYS A 276 -17.39 3.77 19.72
CA LYS A 276 -16.91 4.89 20.53
C LYS A 276 -15.46 4.60 20.94
N TYR A 277 -14.52 5.29 20.32
CA TYR A 277 -13.10 5.21 20.64
C TYR A 277 -12.78 6.10 21.87
N ALA A 278 -13.33 5.77 23.03
CA ALA A 278 -13.07 6.49 24.27
C ALA A 278 -11.57 6.55 24.66
N PHE A 279 -10.78 5.59 24.11
CA PHE A 279 -9.33 5.56 24.32
C PHE A 279 -8.60 6.77 23.73
N TYR A 280 -9.10 7.31 22.62
CA TYR A 280 -8.42 8.44 21.95
C TYR A 280 -8.61 9.77 22.69
N GLU A 281 -9.70 9.95 23.42
CA GLU A 281 -9.95 11.18 24.15
C GLU A 281 -9.02 11.38 25.35
N ARG A 282 -8.56 10.30 25.98
CA ARG A 282 -7.71 10.36 27.20
C ARG A 282 -6.22 10.58 26.93
N HIS A 283 -5.72 10.26 25.76
CA HIS A 283 -4.28 10.34 25.42
C HIS A 283 -3.92 11.47 24.47
N LEU A 284 -4.85 12.39 24.21
CA LEU A 284 -4.69 13.52 23.29
C LEU A 284 -3.78 14.63 23.81
N THR A 285 -3.22 14.55 25.01
CA THR A 285 -2.56 15.67 25.69
C THR A 285 -1.04 15.77 25.51
N GLN A 286 -0.39 14.88 24.76
CA GLN A 286 1.06 15.02 24.51
C GLN A 286 1.43 14.79 23.03
N PRO A 287 1.99 15.80 22.35
CA PRO A 287 2.57 15.62 21.02
C PRO A 287 3.86 14.81 21.15
N ALA A 288 3.93 13.64 20.52
CA ALA A 288 5.18 12.93 20.38
C ALA A 288 6.03 13.61 19.30
N ALA A 289 7.16 14.20 19.72
CA ALA A 289 8.20 14.67 18.81
C ALA A 289 8.93 13.46 18.20
N ASP A 290 8.49 12.97 17.06
CA ASP A 290 9.26 12.02 16.26
C ASP A 290 9.19 12.39 14.77
N SER A 291 10.37 12.68 14.20
CA SER A 291 10.55 13.20 12.84
C SER A 291 10.52 12.10 11.75
N ARG A 292 10.19 10.86 12.10
CA ARG A 292 10.17 9.72 11.17
C ARG A 292 8.79 9.52 10.59
N GLY A 293 8.53 9.90 9.42
CA GLY A 293 7.28 9.64 8.75
C GLY A 293 6.76 10.82 7.96
N SER A 294 7.69 11.50 7.35
CA SER A 294 7.45 12.79 6.73
C SER A 294 6.43 12.78 5.59
N ASP A 295 6.19 11.67 4.89
CA ASP A 295 5.56 11.76 3.58
C ASP A 295 4.04 11.70 3.58
N MET A 296 3.44 10.80 4.34
CA MET A 296 2.00 10.90 4.62
C MET A 296 1.72 12.02 5.63
N LEU A 297 2.65 12.25 6.58
CA LEU A 297 2.58 13.39 7.48
C LEU A 297 2.80 14.72 6.77
N ASN A 298 3.70 14.84 5.81
CA ASN A 298 3.89 16.10 5.08
C ASN A 298 2.67 16.46 4.25
N ALA A 299 1.91 15.48 3.74
CA ALA A 299 0.57 15.75 3.19
C ALA A 299 -0.43 16.14 4.30
N ILE A 300 -0.28 15.57 5.51
CA ILE A 300 -1.14 15.82 6.67
C ILE A 300 -0.66 17.07 7.44
N GLU A 301 0.65 17.25 7.64
CA GLU A 301 1.27 18.44 8.30
C GLU A 301 1.14 19.69 7.44
N ARG A 302 0.92 19.57 6.13
CA ARG A 302 0.50 20.70 5.30
C ARG A 302 -0.96 21.09 5.49
N LEU A 303 -1.76 20.21 6.08
CA LEU A 303 -3.04 20.55 6.68
C LEU A 303 -2.86 21.16 8.09
N GLU A 304 -1.66 21.21 8.65
CA GLU A 304 -1.33 22.10 9.76
C GLU A 304 -1.42 23.53 9.25
N PHE A 305 -2.62 24.01 9.29
CA PHE A 305 -2.99 25.37 9.00
C PHE A 305 -2.15 26.31 9.81
N GLN A 306 -1.36 27.13 9.15
CA GLN A 306 -0.77 28.32 9.74
C GLN A 306 -1.90 29.15 10.37
N GLY A 307 -2.13 28.95 11.66
CA GLY A 307 -2.78 29.89 12.56
C GLY A 307 -4.24 30.31 12.29
N GLU A 308 -4.94 29.78 11.27
CA GLU A 308 -6.33 30.15 10.99
C GLU A 308 -7.30 29.26 11.75
N GLN A 309 -8.23 29.88 12.46
CA GLN A 309 -9.35 29.19 13.11
C GLN A 309 -10.14 28.43 12.05
N SER A 310 -10.34 27.11 12.26
CA SER A 310 -11.12 26.26 11.36
C SER A 310 -12.56 26.77 11.28
N VAL A 311 -12.94 27.28 10.11
CA VAL A 311 -14.27 27.86 9.87
C VAL A 311 -15.34 26.80 9.64
N ASN A 312 -14.95 25.51 9.46
CA ASN A 312 -15.83 24.44 9.05
C ASN A 312 -15.71 23.21 9.95
N ARG A 313 -16.84 22.73 10.47
CA ARG A 313 -16.94 21.51 11.29
C ARG A 313 -16.39 20.26 10.59
N GLN A 314 -16.53 20.15 9.27
CA GLN A 314 -15.97 19.01 8.50
C GLN A 314 -14.43 19.01 8.48
N GLU A 315 -13.83 20.17 8.35
CA GLU A 315 -12.38 20.32 8.39
C GLU A 315 -11.82 19.96 9.78
N GLN A 316 -12.48 20.45 10.83
CA GLN A 316 -12.11 20.09 12.19
C GLN A 316 -12.25 18.58 12.45
N ASN A 317 -13.30 17.96 11.93
CA ASN A 317 -13.47 16.50 12.01
C ASN A 317 -12.35 15.76 11.27
N LEU A 318 -11.93 16.23 10.08
CA LEU A 318 -10.83 15.62 9.34
C LEU A 318 -9.53 15.72 10.14
N LYS A 319 -9.15 16.90 10.62
CA LYS A 319 -7.97 17.10 11.46
C LYS A 319 -7.98 16.18 12.68
N THR A 320 -9.12 16.09 13.36
CA THR A 320 -9.29 15.19 14.52
C THR A 320 -9.10 13.73 14.13
N GLN A 321 -9.67 13.30 13.01
CA GLN A 321 -9.52 11.92 12.53
C GLN A 321 -8.07 11.60 12.17
N GLU A 322 -7.36 12.52 11.56
CA GLU A 322 -5.94 12.35 11.18
C GLU A 322 -5.04 12.27 12.40
N TYR A 323 -5.27 13.16 13.37
CA TYR A 323 -4.58 13.12 14.64
C TYR A 323 -4.81 11.78 15.38
N MET A 324 -6.06 11.29 15.41
CA MET A 324 -6.40 10.00 15.98
C MET A 324 -5.69 8.83 15.27
N ARG A 325 -5.60 8.86 13.93
CA ARG A 325 -4.92 7.81 13.15
C ARG A 325 -3.42 7.77 13.43
N ARG A 326 -2.79 8.94 13.49
CA ARG A 326 -1.38 9.08 13.86
C ARG A 326 -1.12 8.46 15.23
N ASN A 327 -1.89 8.87 16.23
CA ASN A 327 -1.74 8.35 17.59
C ASN A 327 -2.01 6.85 17.66
N ALA A 328 -3.00 6.33 16.93
CA ALA A 328 -3.24 4.90 16.83
C ALA A 328 -2.07 4.13 16.23
N SER A 329 -1.41 4.69 15.21
CA SER A 329 -0.23 4.09 14.61
C SER A 329 0.95 4.06 15.58
N LEU A 330 1.22 5.17 16.26
CA LEU A 330 2.27 5.26 17.30
C LEU A 330 1.99 4.29 18.46
N GLN A 331 0.72 4.15 18.87
CA GLN A 331 0.32 3.19 19.89
C GLN A 331 0.60 1.74 19.46
N ARG A 332 0.29 1.38 18.20
CA ARG A 332 0.61 0.06 17.63
C ARG A 332 2.11 -0.20 17.66
N GLU A 333 2.89 0.77 17.20
CA GLU A 333 4.35 0.67 17.21
C GLU A 333 4.89 0.46 18.62
N ARG A 334 4.40 1.24 19.59
CA ARG A 334 4.78 1.09 21.00
C ARG A 334 4.48 -0.32 21.52
N LEU A 335 3.25 -0.81 21.34
CA LEU A 335 2.84 -2.15 21.78
C LEU A 335 3.71 -3.26 21.19
N LEU A 336 4.02 -3.16 19.90
CA LEU A 336 4.86 -4.14 19.21
C LEU A 336 6.31 -4.09 19.72
N ARG A 337 6.89 -2.90 19.87
CA ARG A 337 8.27 -2.74 20.40
C ARG A 337 8.39 -3.19 21.86
N GLU A 338 7.41 -2.88 22.71
CA GLU A 338 7.36 -3.37 24.10
C GLU A 338 7.28 -4.88 24.18
N ALA A 339 6.65 -5.55 23.20
CA ALA A 339 6.62 -7.00 23.08
C ALA A 339 7.89 -7.60 22.40
N GLY A 340 8.87 -6.79 22.03
CA GLY A 340 10.11 -7.22 21.40
C GLY A 340 10.04 -7.45 19.88
N VAL A 341 8.99 -7.01 19.21
CA VAL A 341 8.87 -7.11 17.75
C VAL A 341 9.82 -6.12 17.06
N GLN A 342 10.61 -6.60 16.10
CA GLN A 342 11.40 -5.75 15.22
C GLN A 342 10.49 -5.19 14.10
N ILE A 343 10.47 -3.86 13.92
CA ILE A 343 9.58 -3.18 12.96
C ILE A 343 10.41 -2.54 11.86
N TYR A 344 10.07 -2.85 10.60
CA TYR A 344 10.66 -2.29 9.40
C TYR A 344 9.58 -1.61 8.56
N HIS A 345 9.60 -0.28 8.55
CA HIS A 345 8.72 0.58 7.77
C HIS A 345 9.30 0.89 6.38
N ASN A 346 8.42 1.27 5.45
CA ASN A 346 8.80 1.65 4.08
C ASN A 346 9.59 0.57 3.34
N ILE A 347 9.31 -0.70 3.63
CA ILE A 347 9.96 -1.83 2.96
C ILE A 347 8.94 -2.54 2.06
N HIS A 348 9.11 -2.43 0.76
CA HIS A 348 8.32 -3.17 -0.20
C HIS A 348 8.94 -4.55 -0.45
N VAL A 349 8.19 -5.62 -0.14
CA VAL A 349 8.62 -7.00 -0.40
C VAL A 349 8.39 -7.33 -1.86
N PHE A 350 9.45 -7.71 -2.58
CA PHE A 350 9.43 -7.91 -4.03
C PHE A 350 9.91 -9.30 -4.48
N ASP A 351 10.50 -10.09 -3.57
CA ASP A 351 11.01 -11.43 -3.91
C ASP A 351 10.89 -12.39 -2.73
N VAL A 352 10.71 -13.68 -3.03
CA VAL A 352 10.62 -14.77 -2.06
C VAL A 352 11.57 -15.89 -2.46
N ILE A 353 12.43 -16.28 -1.52
CA ILE A 353 13.33 -17.42 -1.68
C ILE A 353 12.72 -18.63 -0.97
N ARG A 354 12.63 -19.75 -1.67
CA ARG A 354 12.06 -21.00 -1.14
C ARG A 354 12.85 -22.23 -1.56
N GLU A 355 12.76 -23.26 -0.75
CA GLU A 355 13.24 -24.60 -1.03
C GLU A 355 12.04 -25.56 -1.07
N GLY A 356 11.72 -26.09 -2.27
CA GLY A 356 10.47 -26.82 -2.44
C GLY A 356 9.26 -25.96 -2.13
N ASN A 357 8.42 -26.38 -1.20
CA ASN A 357 7.24 -25.66 -0.73
C ASN A 357 7.45 -24.85 0.55
N VAL A 358 8.71 -24.70 0.99
CA VAL A 358 9.05 -23.97 2.22
C VAL A 358 9.75 -22.66 1.88
N ILE A 359 9.22 -21.53 2.36
CA ILE A 359 9.86 -20.22 2.26
C ILE A 359 11.02 -20.17 3.23
N THR A 360 12.19 -19.74 2.77
CA THR A 360 13.39 -19.55 3.62
C THR A 360 13.64 -18.09 3.95
N SER A 361 13.32 -17.19 3.02
CA SER A 361 13.40 -15.73 3.24
C SER A 361 12.53 -14.93 2.27
N VAL A 362 12.28 -13.68 2.63
CA VAL A 362 11.72 -12.66 1.73
C VAL A 362 12.74 -11.54 1.54
N LYS A 363 12.77 -10.93 0.35
CA LYS A 363 13.55 -9.72 0.09
C LYS A 363 12.64 -8.51 0.00
N GLY A 364 13.08 -7.43 0.58
CA GLY A 364 12.38 -6.14 0.52
C GLY A 364 13.33 -5.00 0.18
N LYS A 365 12.81 -3.97 -0.47
CA LYS A 365 13.54 -2.74 -0.78
C LYS A 365 13.00 -1.59 0.03
N CYS A 366 13.89 -0.82 0.64
CA CYS A 366 13.53 0.43 1.31
C CYS A 366 13.08 1.48 0.28
N LEU A 367 11.84 1.91 0.40
CA LEU A 367 11.22 2.89 -0.50
C LEU A 367 11.78 4.31 -0.38
N GLN A 368 12.66 4.56 0.58
CA GLN A 368 13.28 5.87 0.81
C GLN A 368 14.75 5.91 0.39
N THR A 369 15.43 4.77 0.43
CA THR A 369 16.89 4.71 0.19
C THR A 369 17.28 3.77 -0.94
N GLY A 370 16.38 2.88 -1.38
CA GLY A 370 16.68 1.82 -2.35
C GLY A 370 17.49 0.65 -1.76
N GLU A 371 17.86 0.69 -0.48
CA GLU A 371 18.60 -0.39 0.19
C GLU A 371 17.76 -1.67 0.22
N GLU A 372 18.37 -2.80 -0.12
CA GLU A 372 17.70 -4.10 -0.09
C GLU A 372 17.96 -4.84 1.23
N TYR A 373 16.92 -5.53 1.72
CA TYR A 373 16.94 -6.34 2.94
C TYR A 373 16.51 -7.77 2.63
N ARG A 374 17.10 -8.74 3.38
CA ARG A 374 16.65 -10.13 3.39
C ARG A 374 16.19 -10.49 4.80
N PHE A 375 14.94 -10.93 4.92
CA PHE A 375 14.32 -11.36 6.17
C PHE A 375 14.17 -12.87 6.15
N SER A 376 14.97 -13.58 6.97
CA SER A 376 14.94 -15.03 7.07
C SER A 376 14.11 -15.48 8.28
N GLY A 377 13.31 -16.53 8.11
CA GLY A 377 12.43 -17.03 9.16
C GLY A 377 12.06 -18.50 9.00
N THR A 378 11.53 -19.08 10.08
CA THR A 378 10.98 -20.44 10.05
C THR A 378 9.54 -20.44 9.54
N LEU A 379 8.77 -19.44 9.93
CA LEU A 379 7.37 -19.24 9.55
C LEU A 379 7.20 -17.86 8.92
N PHE A 380 6.24 -17.77 7.99
CA PHE A 380 5.89 -16.53 7.31
C PHE A 380 4.38 -16.28 7.42
N ALA A 381 3.98 -15.03 7.55
CA ALA A 381 2.58 -14.62 7.51
C ALA A 381 2.38 -13.52 6.46
N ASP A 382 1.60 -13.82 5.43
CA ASP A 382 1.17 -12.84 4.43
C ASP A 382 -0.02 -12.03 4.96
N CYS A 383 0.29 -10.86 5.50
CA CYS A 383 -0.68 -9.86 5.99
C CYS A 383 -0.76 -8.63 5.07
N THR A 384 -0.27 -8.73 3.83
CA THR A 384 -0.23 -7.61 2.87
C THR A 384 -1.63 -7.18 2.42
N GLY A 385 -2.61 -8.07 2.54
CA GLY A 385 -3.96 -7.91 2.03
C GLY A 385 -4.06 -8.09 0.50
N ASP A 386 -2.92 -8.09 -0.20
CA ASP A 386 -2.83 -8.31 -1.65
C ASP A 386 -2.30 -9.72 -1.99
N GLY A 387 -2.00 -10.54 -0.97
CA GLY A 387 -1.43 -11.87 -1.17
C GLY A 387 -0.04 -11.83 -1.79
N THR A 388 0.75 -10.79 -1.51
CA THR A 388 2.04 -10.54 -2.17
C THR A 388 3.04 -11.66 -1.90
N VAL A 389 3.21 -12.07 -0.63
CA VAL A 389 4.15 -13.14 -0.29
C VAL A 389 3.72 -14.45 -0.91
N GLY A 390 2.43 -14.79 -0.81
CA GLY A 390 1.87 -15.99 -1.43
C GLY A 390 2.05 -15.99 -2.96
N TYR A 391 1.75 -14.88 -3.62
CA TYR A 391 1.94 -14.75 -5.07
C TYR A 391 3.41 -14.95 -5.49
N LEU A 392 4.34 -14.28 -4.82
CA LEU A 392 5.78 -14.43 -5.09
C LEU A 392 6.28 -15.85 -4.78
N ALA A 393 5.75 -16.48 -3.74
CA ALA A 393 6.04 -17.87 -3.38
C ALA A 393 5.35 -18.91 -4.28
N LYS A 394 4.51 -18.49 -5.24
CA LYS A 394 3.70 -19.38 -6.10
C LYS A 394 2.67 -20.19 -5.31
N ALA A 395 2.11 -19.61 -4.26
CA ALA A 395 0.92 -20.13 -3.62
C ALA A 395 -0.29 -20.04 -4.56
N ASP A 396 -1.21 -20.99 -4.42
CA ASP A 396 -2.45 -20.96 -5.16
C ASP A 396 -3.31 -19.76 -4.73
N TYR A 397 -3.92 -19.07 -5.68
CA TYR A 397 -4.77 -17.93 -5.42
C TYR A 397 -5.91 -17.78 -6.43
N ARG A 398 -6.89 -16.95 -6.09
CA ARG A 398 -7.97 -16.49 -6.98
C ARG A 398 -8.03 -14.97 -7.00
N ILE A 399 -8.61 -14.44 -8.08
CA ILE A 399 -8.92 -13.03 -8.27
C ILE A 399 -10.25 -12.89 -9.02
N GLY A 400 -11.06 -11.90 -8.66
CA GLY A 400 -12.38 -11.71 -9.28
C GLY A 400 -13.45 -12.65 -8.70
N ARG A 401 -14.61 -12.77 -9.38
CA ARG A 401 -15.76 -13.54 -8.91
C ARG A 401 -15.73 -14.96 -9.46
N GLU A 402 -16.04 -15.91 -8.62
CA GLU A 402 -16.16 -17.30 -8.95
C GLU A 402 -17.37 -17.56 -9.86
N ASN A 403 -17.29 -18.60 -10.70
CA ASN A 403 -18.39 -19.10 -11.52
C ASN A 403 -19.38 -19.86 -10.63
N HIS A 404 -20.69 -19.63 -10.82
CA HIS A 404 -21.75 -20.32 -10.06
C HIS A 404 -21.66 -21.86 -10.15
N ALA A 405 -21.35 -22.40 -11.33
CA ALA A 405 -21.21 -23.83 -11.51
C ALA A 405 -20.07 -24.47 -10.72
N VAL A 406 -19.05 -23.66 -10.34
CA VAL A 406 -17.87 -24.11 -9.58
C VAL A 406 -18.05 -23.86 -8.09
N ALA A 407 -18.53 -22.67 -7.72
CA ALA A 407 -18.68 -22.27 -6.34
C ALA A 407 -20.02 -22.71 -5.73
N GLN A 408 -21.04 -22.94 -6.57
CA GLN A 408 -22.41 -23.26 -6.17
C GLN A 408 -23.04 -22.23 -5.21
N GLU A 409 -22.51 -21.02 -5.20
CA GLU A 409 -22.97 -19.91 -4.36
C GLU A 409 -24.22 -19.26 -4.98
N PRO A 410 -25.28 -18.98 -4.19
CA PRO A 410 -26.50 -18.35 -4.69
C PRO A 410 -26.30 -17.02 -5.41
N SER A 411 -25.31 -16.22 -4.97
CA SER A 411 -25.04 -14.88 -5.52
C SER A 411 -23.88 -14.85 -6.54
N ALA A 412 -23.24 -15.98 -6.81
CA ALA A 412 -22.17 -16.04 -7.79
C ALA A 412 -22.70 -15.82 -9.23
N PRO A 413 -21.99 -15.13 -10.11
CA PRO A 413 -22.38 -14.94 -11.50
C PRO A 413 -22.35 -16.28 -12.25
N GLN A 414 -23.20 -16.42 -13.28
CA GLN A 414 -23.22 -17.63 -14.14
C GLN A 414 -21.88 -17.91 -14.79
N THR A 415 -21.12 -16.86 -15.13
CA THR A 415 -19.76 -16.95 -15.64
C THR A 415 -18.85 -16.14 -14.73
N GLY A 416 -17.76 -16.74 -14.25
CA GLY A 416 -16.76 -16.07 -13.46
C GLY A 416 -16.11 -14.91 -14.23
N ASP A 417 -15.71 -13.87 -13.52
CA ASP A 417 -15.10 -12.70 -14.11
C ASP A 417 -13.98 -12.13 -13.20
N ARG A 418 -13.37 -11.02 -13.64
CA ARG A 418 -12.30 -10.37 -12.88
C ARG A 418 -12.80 -9.27 -11.94
N LYS A 419 -14.10 -9.11 -11.76
CA LYS A 419 -14.65 -8.06 -10.92
C LYS A 419 -14.31 -8.26 -9.45
N MET A 420 -13.77 -7.20 -8.87
CA MET A 420 -13.43 -7.10 -7.46
C MET A 420 -14.15 -5.90 -6.84
N MET A 421 -14.15 -5.83 -5.53
CA MET A 421 -14.53 -4.59 -4.85
C MET A 421 -13.48 -3.51 -5.10
N GLY A 422 -13.93 -2.32 -5.50
CA GLY A 422 -13.07 -1.21 -5.91
C GLY A 422 -12.17 -0.67 -4.80
N SER A 423 -11.21 0.13 -5.23
CA SER A 423 -10.35 0.92 -4.36
C SER A 423 -10.89 2.33 -4.21
N THR A 424 -10.62 2.95 -3.06
CA THR A 424 -11.07 4.32 -2.74
C THR A 424 -9.93 5.17 -2.22
N MET A 425 -10.10 6.49 -2.32
CA MET A 425 -9.21 7.48 -1.71
C MET A 425 -10.06 8.61 -1.10
N GLN A 426 -9.59 9.17 -0.01
CA GLN A 426 -10.27 10.31 0.60
C GLN A 426 -9.92 11.61 -0.12
N TRP A 427 -10.88 12.51 -0.23
CA TRP A 427 -10.69 13.86 -0.74
C TRP A 427 -11.65 14.83 -0.06
N TYR A 428 -11.23 16.10 0.07
CA TYR A 428 -12.01 17.14 0.71
C TYR A 428 -11.75 18.49 0.07
N ALA A 429 -12.84 19.27 -0.12
CA ALA A 429 -12.76 20.66 -0.46
C ALA A 429 -13.43 21.49 0.64
N PHE A 430 -12.80 22.61 0.99
CA PHE A 430 -13.24 23.49 2.08
C PHE A 430 -13.37 24.93 1.63
N PRO A 431 -14.23 25.76 2.28
CA PRO A 431 -14.25 27.19 2.07
C PRO A 431 -12.90 27.83 2.40
N ARG A 432 -12.42 28.71 1.52
CA ARG A 432 -11.16 29.44 1.66
C ARG A 432 -11.28 30.86 1.14
N ALA A 433 -10.64 31.83 1.82
CA ALA A 433 -10.57 33.20 1.32
C ALA A 433 -9.80 33.30 -0.01
N ASP A 434 -8.78 32.42 -0.18
CA ASP A 434 -7.94 32.31 -1.37
C ASP A 434 -8.33 31.10 -2.26
N ALA A 435 -9.61 30.78 -2.35
CA ALA A 435 -10.08 29.60 -3.07
C ALA A 435 -9.63 29.55 -4.55
N GLY A 436 -9.33 30.71 -5.15
CA GLY A 436 -8.92 30.81 -6.54
C GLY A 436 -9.98 30.28 -7.51
N THR A 437 -9.63 30.21 -8.75
CA THR A 437 -10.38 29.51 -9.80
C THR A 437 -9.69 28.16 -10.04
N PHE A 438 -10.40 27.06 -9.83
CA PHE A 438 -9.91 25.76 -10.31
C PHE A 438 -10.02 25.73 -11.83
N PRO A 439 -9.14 25.02 -12.57
CA PRO A 439 -9.28 24.91 -14.01
C PRO A 439 -10.68 24.47 -14.42
N ARG A 440 -11.19 25.05 -15.52
CA ARG A 440 -12.50 24.68 -16.06
C ARG A 440 -12.46 23.29 -16.68
N PRO A 441 -13.60 22.60 -16.83
CA PRO A 441 -13.64 21.25 -17.41
C PRO A 441 -12.95 21.14 -18.77
N GLU A 442 -13.10 22.16 -19.63
CA GLU A 442 -12.45 22.22 -20.95
C GLU A 442 -10.94 22.40 -20.90
N GLU A 443 -10.39 22.89 -19.79
CA GLU A 443 -8.95 23.02 -19.54
C GLU A 443 -8.35 21.73 -18.99
N LEU A 444 -9.19 20.74 -18.64
CA LEU A 444 -8.81 19.41 -18.14
C LEU A 444 -9.27 18.30 -19.09
N PRO A 445 -8.83 18.28 -20.36
CA PRO A 445 -9.33 17.32 -21.36
C PRO A 445 -9.01 15.85 -21.00
N TRP A 446 -8.07 15.64 -20.12
CA TRP A 446 -7.65 14.34 -19.60
C TRP A 446 -8.49 13.87 -18.39
N ALA A 447 -9.20 14.76 -17.70
CA ALA A 447 -10.02 14.41 -16.56
C ALA A 447 -11.28 13.64 -16.98
N MET A 448 -11.96 13.03 -16.02
CA MET A 448 -13.23 12.36 -16.28
C MET A 448 -14.25 13.39 -16.79
N LYS A 449 -14.92 13.09 -17.89
CA LYS A 449 -15.95 13.98 -18.45
C LYS A 449 -17.20 13.96 -17.57
N VAL A 450 -17.46 15.06 -16.90
CA VAL A 450 -18.60 15.29 -16.02
C VAL A 450 -19.37 16.49 -16.56
N ASP A 451 -20.71 16.40 -16.60
CA ASP A 451 -21.59 17.43 -17.15
C ASP A 451 -22.89 17.56 -16.33
N LYS A 452 -23.83 18.41 -16.83
CA LYS A 452 -25.10 18.65 -16.16
C LYS A 452 -25.99 17.41 -15.97
N ASP A 453 -25.78 16.38 -16.79
CA ASP A 453 -26.59 15.17 -16.78
C ASP A 453 -26.04 14.11 -15.82
N TYR A 454 -24.76 14.23 -15.46
CA TYR A 454 -24.14 13.34 -14.47
C TYR A 454 -22.99 14.03 -13.73
N PHE A 455 -23.21 14.33 -12.46
CA PHE A 455 -22.20 14.81 -11.50
C PHE A 455 -22.57 14.38 -10.08
N ILE A 456 -21.61 14.41 -9.19
CA ILE A 456 -21.83 14.11 -7.79
C ILE A 456 -21.68 15.39 -6.96
N ASP A 457 -22.80 15.88 -6.45
CA ASP A 457 -22.90 17.13 -5.70
C ASP A 457 -22.37 16.97 -4.26
N ARG A 458 -21.05 16.88 -4.11
CA ARG A 458 -20.36 16.77 -2.83
C ARG A 458 -19.02 17.49 -2.86
N SER A 459 -18.65 18.09 -1.73
CA SER A 459 -17.33 18.69 -1.50
C SER A 459 -16.38 17.77 -0.71
N SER A 460 -16.77 16.52 -0.50
CA SER A 460 -15.97 15.58 0.28
C SER A 460 -16.19 14.14 -0.17
N TRP A 461 -15.23 13.32 0.16
CA TRP A 461 -15.26 11.88 -0.04
C TRP A 461 -16.51 11.23 0.55
N ALA A 462 -16.91 10.10 -0.07
CA ALA A 462 -17.84 9.13 0.47
C ALA A 462 -17.32 7.72 0.15
N TRP A 463 -17.70 6.74 0.97
CA TRP A 463 -17.23 5.36 0.85
C TRP A 463 -17.56 4.71 -0.50
N TRP A 464 -18.58 5.17 -1.21
CA TRP A 464 -19.03 4.69 -2.51
C TRP A 464 -18.34 5.38 -3.71
N TRP A 465 -17.35 6.24 -3.49
CA TRP A 465 -16.40 6.68 -4.51
C TRP A 465 -15.32 5.64 -4.65
N GLU A 466 -15.44 4.77 -5.65
CA GLU A 466 -14.58 3.62 -5.85
C GLU A 466 -14.33 3.34 -7.32
N THR A 467 -13.13 2.89 -7.64
CA THR A 467 -12.72 2.56 -9.00
C THR A 467 -11.83 1.32 -9.06
N GLY A 468 -11.52 0.84 -10.28
CA GLY A 468 -10.65 -0.30 -10.48
C GLY A 468 -11.33 -1.63 -10.19
N LEU A 469 -12.64 -1.74 -10.49
CA LEU A 469 -13.41 -2.95 -10.19
C LEU A 469 -12.97 -4.18 -11.02
N GLU A 470 -12.41 -3.96 -12.21
CA GLU A 470 -11.94 -5.03 -13.12
C GLU A 470 -10.43 -5.03 -13.33
N ILE A 471 -9.70 -4.12 -12.64
CA ILE A 471 -8.27 -3.94 -12.78
C ILE A 471 -7.55 -4.67 -11.65
N ASP A 472 -6.51 -5.45 -11.95
CA ASP A 472 -5.67 -6.06 -10.92
C ASP A 472 -4.97 -4.97 -10.10
N ASN A 473 -5.57 -4.64 -8.97
CA ASN A 473 -5.08 -3.57 -8.11
C ASN A 473 -3.81 -3.93 -7.32
N ALA A 474 -3.33 -5.17 -7.42
CA ALA A 474 -2.05 -5.54 -6.83
C ALA A 474 -0.87 -5.12 -7.72
N THR A 475 -1.02 -5.22 -9.04
CA THR A 475 0.02 -4.85 -10.03
C THR A 475 -0.25 -3.51 -10.71
N GLU A 476 -1.51 -3.06 -10.77
CA GLU A 476 -1.96 -1.85 -11.45
C GLU A 476 -2.50 -0.79 -10.48
N ALA A 477 -1.99 -0.76 -9.23
CA ALA A 477 -2.45 0.16 -8.20
C ALA A 477 -2.33 1.64 -8.63
N GLU A 478 -1.27 1.98 -9.36
CA GLU A 478 -1.05 3.32 -9.92
C GLU A 478 -2.17 3.70 -10.91
N LEU A 479 -2.53 2.82 -11.83
CA LEU A 479 -3.61 3.05 -12.82
C LEU A 479 -4.97 3.23 -12.13
N VAL A 480 -5.26 2.42 -11.11
CA VAL A 480 -6.47 2.53 -10.30
C VAL A 480 -6.53 3.88 -9.59
N ARG A 481 -5.43 4.31 -8.95
CA ARG A 481 -5.30 5.62 -8.32
C ARG A 481 -5.52 6.74 -9.33
N ASP A 482 -4.89 6.65 -10.50
CA ASP A 482 -4.96 7.68 -11.54
C ASP A 482 -6.38 7.86 -12.09
N ASN A 483 -7.14 6.77 -12.26
CA ASN A 483 -8.54 6.88 -12.64
C ASN A 483 -9.38 7.57 -11.56
N PHE A 484 -9.10 7.32 -10.28
CA PHE A 484 -9.75 8.04 -9.18
C PHE A 484 -9.43 9.54 -9.20
N LEU A 485 -8.16 9.90 -9.43
CA LEU A 485 -7.73 11.29 -9.58
C LEU A 485 -8.50 11.98 -10.71
N ARG A 486 -8.61 11.33 -11.88
CA ARG A 486 -9.38 11.85 -13.01
C ARG A 486 -10.84 12.11 -12.65
N ALA A 487 -11.47 11.19 -11.91
CA ALA A 487 -12.85 11.34 -11.46
C ALA A 487 -13.01 12.53 -10.50
N VAL A 488 -12.11 12.66 -9.51
CA VAL A 488 -12.13 13.77 -8.55
C VAL A 488 -11.92 15.11 -9.28
N PHE A 489 -10.91 15.23 -10.13
CA PHE A 489 -10.60 16.47 -10.84
C PHE A 489 -11.72 16.85 -11.80
N GLY A 490 -12.28 15.90 -12.55
CA GLY A 490 -13.39 16.17 -13.47
C GLY A 490 -14.66 16.61 -12.74
N ASN A 491 -15.05 15.89 -11.70
CA ASN A 491 -16.21 16.24 -10.90
C ASN A 491 -16.01 17.59 -10.18
N TRP A 492 -14.84 17.83 -9.60
CA TRP A 492 -14.53 19.07 -8.90
C TRP A 492 -14.50 20.28 -9.87
N ALA A 493 -13.91 20.12 -11.05
CA ALA A 493 -13.93 21.16 -12.08
C ALA A 493 -15.37 21.56 -12.47
N TYR A 494 -16.26 20.58 -12.63
CA TYR A 494 -17.66 20.83 -12.89
C TYR A 494 -18.33 21.59 -11.73
N LEU A 495 -18.22 21.08 -10.50
CA LEU A 495 -18.84 21.69 -9.31
C LEU A 495 -18.38 23.13 -9.09
N LYS A 496 -17.07 23.37 -9.18
CA LYS A 496 -16.44 24.67 -8.92
C LYS A 496 -16.91 25.73 -9.90
N ASN A 497 -17.13 25.37 -11.17
CA ASN A 497 -17.43 26.31 -12.23
C ASN A 497 -18.95 26.46 -12.52
N HIS A 498 -19.78 25.49 -12.13
CA HIS A 498 -21.20 25.48 -12.43
C HIS A 498 -22.13 25.60 -11.21
N LEU A 499 -21.65 25.34 -10.00
CA LEU A 499 -22.46 25.43 -8.79
C LEU A 499 -21.97 26.58 -7.88
N PRO A 500 -22.73 27.70 -7.78
CA PRO A 500 -22.33 28.91 -7.03
C PRO A 500 -21.94 28.62 -5.55
N LYS A 501 -22.56 27.61 -4.95
CA LYS A 501 -22.25 27.24 -3.56
C LYS A 501 -20.78 26.77 -3.33
N TYR A 502 -20.07 26.40 -4.38
CA TYR A 502 -18.67 25.98 -4.32
C TYR A 502 -17.69 27.07 -4.82
N ALA A 503 -18.17 28.26 -5.15
CA ALA A 503 -17.32 29.33 -5.68
C ALA A 503 -16.16 29.71 -4.75
N ASN A 504 -16.39 29.68 -3.43
CA ASN A 504 -15.36 29.93 -2.40
C ASN A 504 -14.73 28.67 -1.81
N TYR A 505 -14.93 27.50 -2.43
CA TYR A 505 -14.31 26.26 -1.99
C TYR A 505 -13.01 25.99 -2.75
N ARG A 506 -12.08 25.31 -2.10
CA ARG A 506 -10.82 24.86 -2.66
C ARG A 506 -10.65 23.37 -2.37
N LEU A 507 -10.16 22.60 -3.34
CA LEU A 507 -9.73 21.22 -3.13
C LEU A 507 -8.41 21.25 -2.33
N ASP A 508 -8.47 20.88 -1.06
CA ASP A 508 -7.37 21.02 -0.11
C ASP A 508 -6.71 19.70 0.29
N TYR A 509 -7.43 18.61 0.15
CA TYR A 509 -6.93 17.30 0.47
C TYR A 509 -7.39 16.28 -0.58
N LEU A 510 -6.46 15.49 -1.05
CA LEU A 510 -6.70 14.35 -1.91
C LEU A 510 -5.63 13.30 -1.58
N GLN A 511 -6.05 12.12 -1.16
CA GLN A 511 -5.15 11.03 -0.86
C GLN A 511 -4.52 10.49 -2.14
N HIS A 512 -3.26 10.07 -2.07
CA HIS A 512 -2.54 9.51 -3.22
C HIS A 512 -2.32 7.99 -3.16
N ILE A 513 -2.51 7.38 -1.98
CA ILE A 513 -2.44 5.92 -1.82
C ILE A 513 -3.85 5.34 -1.84
N ALA A 514 -4.11 4.42 -2.76
CA ALA A 514 -5.40 3.77 -2.89
C ALA A 514 -5.65 2.76 -1.75
N MET A 515 -6.81 2.88 -1.09
CA MET A 515 -7.26 1.96 -0.06
C MET A 515 -8.07 0.84 -0.73
N LYS A 516 -7.52 -0.36 -0.71
CA LYS A 516 -8.09 -1.53 -1.39
C LYS A 516 -9.06 -2.28 -0.49
N ARG A 517 -10.15 -2.80 -1.07
CA ARG A 517 -11.12 -3.68 -0.38
C ARG A 517 -10.92 -5.13 -0.69
N GLU A 518 -10.48 -5.44 -1.87
CA GLU A 518 -10.21 -6.78 -2.37
C GLU A 518 -8.96 -6.78 -3.25
N SER A 519 -8.31 -7.91 -3.34
CA SER A 519 -7.21 -8.21 -4.25
C SER A 519 -7.11 -9.73 -4.42
N ARG A 520 -5.92 -10.31 -4.53
CA ARG A 520 -5.73 -11.76 -4.56
C ARG A 520 -6.22 -12.39 -3.26
N ARG A 521 -6.91 -13.53 -3.36
CA ARG A 521 -7.29 -14.39 -2.24
C ARG A 521 -6.49 -15.68 -2.37
N LEU A 522 -5.61 -15.94 -1.40
CA LEU A 522 -4.79 -17.14 -1.35
C LEU A 522 -5.67 -18.33 -0.96
N LEU A 523 -5.31 -19.54 -1.40
CA LEU A 523 -6.12 -20.73 -1.15
C LEU A 523 -5.54 -21.56 0.00
N GLY A 524 -6.38 -21.81 0.98
CA GLY A 524 -6.15 -22.73 2.10
C GLY A 524 -6.76 -24.11 1.84
N ASP A 525 -6.78 -24.95 2.86
CA ASP A 525 -7.43 -26.26 2.79
C ASP A 525 -8.98 -26.17 2.83
N VAL A 526 -9.51 -25.06 3.34
CA VAL A 526 -10.91 -24.65 3.21
C VAL A 526 -10.95 -23.34 2.43
N ILE A 527 -11.86 -23.27 1.47
CA ILE A 527 -12.22 -22.03 0.78
C ILE A 527 -13.64 -21.72 1.26
N LEU A 528 -13.75 -20.84 2.25
CA LEU A 528 -15.04 -20.45 2.80
C LEU A 528 -15.87 -19.73 1.73
N ASP A 529 -17.12 -20.13 1.57
CA ASP A 529 -18.02 -19.60 0.56
C ASP A 529 -19.32 -19.01 1.17
N GLU A 530 -20.17 -18.43 0.31
CA GLU A 530 -21.45 -17.86 0.70
C GLU A 530 -22.39 -18.92 1.27
N THR A 531 -22.40 -20.13 0.70
CA THR A 531 -23.28 -21.24 1.09
C THR A 531 -22.96 -21.71 2.49
N ASP A 532 -21.66 -21.89 2.81
CA ASP A 532 -21.21 -22.22 4.17
C ASP A 532 -21.78 -21.26 5.21
N ILE A 533 -21.76 -19.97 4.89
CA ILE A 533 -22.22 -18.92 5.80
C ILE A 533 -23.75 -18.87 5.92
N LEU A 534 -24.46 -19.01 4.80
CA LEU A 534 -25.93 -18.99 4.77
C LEU A 534 -26.54 -20.20 5.46
N GLU A 535 -25.96 -21.38 5.24
CA GLU A 535 -26.39 -22.64 5.83
C GLU A 535 -25.83 -22.84 7.25
N ARG A 536 -24.98 -21.92 7.72
CA ARG A 536 -24.30 -21.97 9.01
C ARG A 536 -23.53 -23.26 9.24
N VAL A 537 -22.76 -23.68 8.24
CA VAL A 537 -21.93 -24.89 8.34
C VAL A 537 -20.97 -24.76 9.52
N GLU A 538 -21.04 -25.70 10.45
CA GLU A 538 -20.17 -25.76 11.61
C GLU A 538 -18.89 -26.54 11.31
N PHE A 539 -17.76 -25.84 11.29
CA PHE A 539 -16.46 -26.47 11.10
C PHE A 539 -15.86 -26.93 12.44
N PRO A 540 -15.19 -28.10 12.47
CA PRO A 540 -14.55 -28.59 13.71
C PRO A 540 -13.44 -27.66 14.21
N ASP A 541 -12.88 -26.84 13.32
CA ASP A 541 -11.81 -25.86 13.57
C ASP A 541 -12.32 -24.42 13.58
N ALA A 542 -13.61 -24.19 13.88
CA ALA A 542 -14.15 -22.86 14.11
C ALA A 542 -13.25 -22.07 15.09
N SER A 543 -12.86 -20.88 14.70
CA SER A 543 -11.80 -20.12 15.38
C SER A 543 -12.19 -18.67 15.68
N PHE A 544 -12.26 -17.81 14.71
CA PHE A 544 -12.64 -16.40 14.89
C PHE A 544 -14.03 -16.14 14.30
N THR A 545 -14.66 -15.04 14.71
CA THR A 545 -16.06 -14.78 14.38
C THR A 545 -16.19 -13.54 13.49
N THR A 546 -17.02 -13.62 12.45
CA THR A 546 -17.53 -12.44 11.77
C THR A 546 -18.97 -12.14 12.18
N THR A 547 -19.31 -10.85 12.24
CA THR A 547 -20.64 -10.33 12.56
C THR A 547 -21.10 -9.29 11.52
N TRP A 548 -20.31 -9.09 10.48
CA TRP A 548 -20.61 -8.15 9.41
C TRP A 548 -21.57 -8.77 8.39
N THR A 549 -22.32 -7.95 7.67
CA THR A 549 -23.11 -8.42 6.51
C THR A 549 -22.21 -8.78 5.35
N MET A 550 -22.70 -9.55 4.36
CA MET A 550 -22.01 -9.72 3.07
C MET A 550 -22.08 -8.41 2.28
N ASP A 551 -21.13 -7.55 2.59
CA ASP A 551 -21.04 -6.19 2.09
C ASP A 551 -20.14 -6.17 0.84
N LEU A 552 -20.77 -6.26 -0.34
CA LEU A 552 -20.11 -6.26 -1.63
C LEU A 552 -20.38 -4.93 -2.35
N HIS A 553 -19.40 -4.47 -3.10
CA HIS A 553 -19.46 -3.19 -3.78
C HIS A 553 -19.40 -3.38 -5.29
N TYR A 554 -20.41 -2.90 -5.99
CA TYR A 554 -20.55 -2.96 -7.45
C TYR A 554 -20.73 -1.57 -8.04
N ALA A 555 -20.34 -1.40 -9.31
CA ALA A 555 -20.59 -0.14 -10.02
C ALA A 555 -22.08 0.18 -10.06
N LYS A 556 -22.45 1.45 -9.82
CA LYS A 556 -23.81 1.90 -10.07
C LYS A 556 -24.13 1.76 -11.56
N PRO A 557 -25.31 1.23 -11.95
CA PRO A 557 -25.66 0.99 -13.34
C PRO A 557 -25.50 2.22 -14.25
N GLU A 558 -25.95 3.39 -13.78
CA GLU A 558 -25.81 4.65 -14.52
C GLU A 558 -24.36 5.09 -14.69
N ASN A 559 -23.50 4.79 -13.70
CA ASN A 559 -22.07 5.09 -13.77
C ASN A 559 -21.35 4.11 -14.71
N ALA A 560 -21.69 2.81 -14.64
CA ALA A 560 -21.15 1.79 -15.52
C ALA A 560 -21.53 2.03 -16.99
N ALA A 561 -22.77 2.45 -17.24
CA ALA A 561 -23.21 2.79 -18.60
C ALA A 561 -22.45 3.99 -19.19
N ARG A 562 -22.06 4.95 -18.34
CA ARG A 562 -21.38 6.16 -18.78
C ARG A 562 -19.86 6.02 -18.87
N TYR A 563 -19.26 5.22 -17.99
CA TYR A 563 -17.81 5.07 -17.87
C TYR A 563 -17.40 3.57 -17.85
N PRO A 564 -17.74 2.79 -18.88
CA PRO A 564 -17.51 1.34 -18.90
C PRO A 564 -16.01 1.01 -18.72
N GLY A 565 -15.69 0.18 -17.73
CA GLY A 565 -14.33 -0.18 -17.34
C GLY A 565 -13.57 0.87 -16.51
N TRP A 566 -14.15 2.08 -16.37
CA TRP A 566 -13.54 3.20 -15.63
C TRP A 566 -14.51 3.80 -14.62
N GLU A 567 -15.40 3.00 -14.12
CA GLU A 567 -16.39 3.37 -13.11
C GLU A 567 -15.72 3.97 -11.89
N TRP A 568 -16.42 4.90 -11.23
CA TRP A 568 -15.91 5.58 -10.05
C TRP A 568 -16.98 5.84 -8.98
N VAL A 569 -18.20 5.32 -9.20
CA VAL A 569 -19.29 5.36 -8.24
C VAL A 569 -19.89 3.97 -8.09
N THR A 570 -19.92 3.48 -6.84
CA THR A 570 -20.44 2.17 -6.50
C THR A 570 -21.69 2.25 -5.62
N TYR A 571 -22.31 1.11 -5.41
CA TYR A 571 -23.31 0.88 -4.39
C TYR A 571 -22.92 -0.38 -3.60
N CYS A 572 -23.42 -0.47 -2.39
CA CYS A 572 -23.20 -1.59 -1.50
C CYS A 572 -24.39 -2.55 -1.54
N THR A 573 -24.10 -3.84 -1.67
CA THR A 573 -25.12 -4.88 -1.52
C THR A 573 -25.09 -5.40 -0.09
N HIS A 574 -26.19 -5.25 0.63
CA HIS A 574 -26.36 -5.96 1.90
C HIS A 574 -27.22 -7.20 1.63
N HIS A 575 -26.63 -8.37 1.66
CA HIS A 575 -27.38 -9.60 1.58
C HIS A 575 -28.29 -9.72 2.79
N LYS A 576 -29.60 -9.56 2.56
CA LYS A 576 -30.64 -9.58 3.60
C LYS A 576 -30.58 -10.79 4.54
N PRO A 577 -30.25 -12.02 4.10
CA PRO A 577 -30.09 -13.15 5.01
C PRO A 577 -29.03 -12.92 6.07
N LEU A 578 -27.87 -12.35 5.71
CA LEU A 578 -26.79 -12.07 6.65
C LEU A 578 -26.99 -10.81 7.48
N ALA A 579 -27.84 -9.89 7.07
CA ALA A 579 -28.26 -8.79 7.94
C ALA A 579 -28.94 -9.27 9.23
N LYS A 580 -29.43 -10.54 9.24
CA LYS A 580 -30.03 -11.21 10.41
C LYS A 580 -29.08 -12.20 11.08
N VAL A 581 -27.90 -12.46 10.55
CA VAL A 581 -26.92 -13.37 11.14
C VAL A 581 -26.16 -12.65 12.22
N ASP A 582 -26.42 -13.00 13.45
CA ASP A 582 -25.74 -12.42 14.61
C ASP A 582 -24.23 -12.68 14.63
N ARG A 583 -23.81 -13.81 14.07
CA ARG A 583 -22.40 -14.21 13.97
C ARG A 583 -22.24 -15.43 13.06
N TYR A 584 -21.04 -15.59 12.51
CA TYR A 584 -20.57 -16.81 11.86
C TYR A 584 -19.13 -17.10 12.26
N ASP A 585 -18.84 -18.35 12.62
CA ASP A 585 -17.55 -18.76 13.16
C ASP A 585 -16.68 -19.35 12.06
N VAL A 586 -15.62 -18.62 11.68
CA VAL A 586 -14.76 -18.90 10.54
C VAL A 586 -13.73 -19.98 10.88
N PRO A 587 -13.50 -21.00 10.03
CA PRO A 587 -12.56 -22.09 10.33
C PRO A 587 -11.09 -21.62 10.26
N TYR A 588 -10.22 -22.25 11.06
CA TYR A 588 -8.77 -22.00 11.06
C TYR A 588 -8.12 -22.30 9.69
N ARG A 589 -8.62 -23.31 8.96
CA ARG A 589 -8.07 -23.76 7.68
C ARG A 589 -8.13 -22.73 6.54
N VAL A 590 -8.76 -21.58 6.75
CA VAL A 590 -8.69 -20.44 5.82
C VAL A 590 -7.43 -19.57 6.03
N LEU A 591 -6.66 -19.80 7.11
CA LEU A 591 -5.55 -18.96 7.58
C LEU A 591 -4.17 -19.47 7.20
N TYR A 592 -4.05 -20.48 6.34
CA TYR A 592 -2.75 -20.94 5.85
C TYR A 592 -2.85 -21.44 4.41
N SER A 593 -1.71 -21.40 3.71
CA SER A 593 -1.63 -21.84 2.31
C SER A 593 -1.73 -23.36 2.18
N ARG A 594 -2.50 -23.83 1.18
CA ARG A 594 -2.64 -25.26 0.92
C ARG A 594 -1.41 -25.90 0.26
N ASN A 595 -0.54 -25.11 -0.39
CA ASN A 595 0.61 -25.60 -1.15
C ASN A 595 1.95 -24.93 -0.81
N ILE A 596 1.98 -23.98 0.15
CA ILE A 596 3.22 -23.46 0.74
C ILE A 596 3.18 -23.77 2.23
N ASP A 597 4.07 -24.68 2.65
CA ASP A 597 3.92 -25.40 3.91
C ASP A 597 4.02 -24.51 5.15
N ASN A 598 4.89 -23.49 5.13
CA ASN A 598 5.17 -22.60 6.27
C ASN A 598 4.58 -21.20 6.13
N LEU A 599 3.55 -21.03 5.26
CA LEU A 599 2.92 -19.75 5.00
C LEU A 599 1.54 -19.65 5.64
N PHE A 600 1.38 -18.72 6.58
CA PHE A 600 0.10 -18.25 7.09
C PHE A 600 -0.51 -17.18 6.16
N ILE A 601 -1.84 -17.08 6.14
CA ILE A 601 -2.62 -16.08 5.43
C ILE A 601 -3.34 -15.23 6.47
N GLY A 602 -2.82 -14.04 6.78
CA GLY A 602 -3.22 -13.26 7.94
C GLY A 602 -4.06 -12.02 7.65
N GLY A 603 -4.64 -11.87 6.44
CA GLY A 603 -5.33 -10.63 6.08
C GLY A 603 -6.59 -10.84 5.26
N ARG A 604 -7.03 -9.79 4.54
CA ARG A 604 -8.17 -9.88 3.60
C ARG A 604 -7.90 -10.80 2.40
N ASN A 605 -6.67 -11.25 2.25
CA ASN A 605 -6.20 -12.25 1.29
C ASN A 605 -6.46 -13.70 1.75
N MET A 606 -7.22 -13.92 2.83
CA MET A 606 -7.55 -15.25 3.34
C MET A 606 -8.34 -16.09 2.33
N SER A 607 -8.42 -17.41 2.60
CA SER A 607 -9.00 -18.40 1.70
C SER A 607 -10.52 -18.38 1.73
N VAL A 608 -11.10 -17.49 0.94
CA VAL A 608 -12.56 -17.31 0.81
C VAL A 608 -12.94 -17.00 -0.63
N THR A 609 -14.21 -17.18 -0.99
CA THR A 609 -14.74 -16.67 -2.27
C THR A 609 -14.93 -15.17 -2.24
N HIS A 610 -15.20 -14.57 -3.43
CA HIS A 610 -15.56 -13.15 -3.51
C HIS A 610 -16.77 -12.82 -2.64
N GLN A 611 -17.79 -13.68 -2.64
CA GLN A 611 -19.01 -13.47 -1.89
C GLN A 611 -18.75 -13.50 -0.38
N ALA A 612 -18.07 -14.53 0.12
CA ALA A 612 -17.75 -14.67 1.53
C ALA A 612 -16.78 -13.57 2.03
N LEU A 613 -15.90 -13.05 1.17
CA LEU A 613 -15.00 -11.96 1.52
C LEU A 613 -15.76 -10.71 2.04
N GLY A 614 -16.97 -10.47 1.50
CA GLY A 614 -17.80 -9.33 1.90
C GLY A 614 -18.01 -9.23 3.41
N THR A 615 -18.10 -10.35 4.12
CA THR A 615 -18.31 -10.35 5.58
C THR A 615 -17.02 -10.45 6.40
N VAL A 616 -15.98 -11.16 5.92
CA VAL A 616 -14.78 -11.43 6.75
C VAL A 616 -13.69 -10.37 6.66
N ARG A 617 -13.72 -9.48 5.66
CA ARG A 617 -12.68 -8.48 5.40
C ARG A 617 -12.64 -7.30 6.38
N VAL A 618 -13.61 -7.19 7.27
CA VAL A 618 -13.68 -6.05 8.21
C VAL A 618 -12.61 -6.15 9.30
N GLN A 619 -12.12 -5.01 9.75
CA GLN A 619 -10.87 -4.92 10.51
C GLN A 619 -10.88 -5.66 11.85
N MET A 620 -12.01 -5.67 12.58
CA MET A 620 -12.10 -6.40 13.85
C MET A 620 -12.04 -7.91 13.64
N THR A 621 -12.72 -8.42 12.61
CA THR A 621 -12.64 -9.83 12.21
C THR A 621 -11.22 -10.20 11.80
N LEU A 622 -10.56 -9.36 10.99
CA LEU A 622 -9.16 -9.56 10.59
C LEU A 622 -8.19 -9.50 11.78
N GLY A 623 -8.47 -8.66 12.77
CA GLY A 623 -7.68 -8.59 14.00
C GLY A 623 -7.75 -9.91 14.79
N MET A 624 -8.94 -10.47 14.95
CA MET A 624 -9.12 -11.78 15.61
C MET A 624 -8.46 -12.92 14.82
N ALA A 625 -8.56 -12.90 13.50
CA ALA A 625 -7.84 -13.84 12.62
C ALA A 625 -6.32 -13.77 12.87
N GLY A 626 -5.77 -12.56 13.02
CA GLY A 626 -4.37 -12.37 13.37
C GLY A 626 -4.00 -12.90 14.76
N GLU A 627 -4.87 -12.77 15.76
CA GLU A 627 -4.64 -13.40 17.09
C GLU A 627 -4.55 -14.92 16.96
N VAL A 628 -5.47 -15.55 16.21
CA VAL A 628 -5.45 -17.00 15.95
C VAL A 628 -4.17 -17.42 15.21
N THR A 629 -3.76 -16.66 14.20
CA THR A 629 -2.52 -16.89 13.46
C THR A 629 -1.30 -16.84 14.39
N GLY A 630 -1.21 -15.84 15.28
CA GLY A 630 -0.13 -15.73 16.26
C GLY A 630 -0.10 -16.91 17.26
N MET A 631 -1.26 -17.39 17.71
CA MET A 631 -1.39 -18.57 18.56
C MET A 631 -0.95 -19.84 17.83
N ALA A 632 -1.36 -20.02 16.58
CA ALA A 632 -0.97 -21.16 15.75
C ALA A 632 0.53 -21.16 15.47
N ALA A 633 1.14 -19.98 15.23
CA ALA A 633 2.59 -19.86 15.07
C ALA A 633 3.36 -20.31 16.33
N GLN A 634 2.83 -20.04 17.53
CA GLN A 634 3.40 -20.55 18.79
C GLN A 634 3.35 -22.08 18.85
N ILE A 635 2.24 -22.70 18.44
CA ILE A 635 2.11 -24.16 18.39
C ILE A 635 3.12 -24.73 17.38
N CYS A 636 3.22 -24.13 16.20
CA CYS A 636 4.22 -24.53 15.19
C CYS A 636 5.64 -24.53 15.76
N LYS A 637 6.05 -23.42 16.40
CA LYS A 637 7.37 -23.32 17.03
C LYS A 637 7.58 -24.38 18.12
N LYS A 638 6.61 -24.53 19.02
CA LYS A 638 6.68 -25.45 20.16
C LYS A 638 6.88 -26.90 19.73
N HIS A 639 6.21 -27.31 18.67
CA HIS A 639 6.20 -28.71 18.21
C HIS A 639 7.07 -28.96 16.97
N GLY A 640 7.71 -27.93 16.41
CA GLY A 640 8.54 -28.06 15.22
C GLY A 640 7.75 -28.45 13.97
N VAL A 641 6.54 -27.91 13.81
CA VAL A 641 5.59 -28.24 12.74
C VAL A 641 5.17 -27.01 11.95
N TYR A 642 4.48 -27.23 10.82
CA TYR A 642 3.92 -26.18 9.97
C TYR A 642 2.40 -25.99 10.20
N PRO A 643 1.81 -24.90 9.69
CA PRO A 643 0.42 -24.50 9.96
C PRO A 643 -0.64 -25.59 9.82
N ARG A 644 -0.57 -26.45 8.79
CA ARG A 644 -1.53 -27.53 8.56
C ARG A 644 -1.58 -28.52 9.72
N ALA A 645 -0.43 -28.88 10.27
CA ALA A 645 -0.33 -29.81 11.39
C ALA A 645 -1.00 -29.27 12.67
N VAL A 646 -1.20 -27.95 12.79
CA VAL A 646 -1.96 -27.38 13.91
C VAL A 646 -3.41 -27.86 13.86
N TYR A 647 -4.02 -27.92 12.67
CA TYR A 647 -5.33 -28.51 12.49
C TYR A 647 -5.34 -30.02 12.73
N GLU A 648 -4.42 -30.72 12.08
CA GLU A 648 -4.41 -32.19 12.04
C GLU A 648 -4.10 -32.82 13.41
N MET A 649 -3.18 -32.22 14.20
CA MET A 649 -2.64 -32.83 15.41
C MET A 649 -2.83 -32.01 16.68
N TYR A 650 -2.92 -30.68 16.58
CA TYR A 650 -2.86 -29.79 17.73
C TYR A 650 -4.10 -28.86 17.86
N LEU A 651 -5.20 -29.13 17.14
CA LEU A 651 -6.41 -28.34 17.21
C LEU A 651 -6.96 -28.16 18.65
N PRO A 652 -6.95 -29.20 19.54
CA PRO A 652 -7.36 -29.01 20.93
C PRO A 652 -6.49 -27.99 21.69
N GLU A 653 -5.18 -27.93 21.39
CA GLU A 653 -4.28 -26.94 21.98
C GLU A 653 -4.63 -25.52 21.50
N LEU A 654 -4.85 -25.33 20.20
CA LEU A 654 -5.27 -24.06 19.64
C LEU A 654 -6.60 -23.59 20.28
N LYS A 655 -7.60 -24.47 20.39
CA LYS A 655 -8.88 -24.16 21.04
C LYS A 655 -8.71 -23.73 22.50
N LYS A 656 -7.81 -24.38 23.23
CA LYS A 656 -7.46 -24.01 24.61
C LYS A 656 -6.84 -22.61 24.69
N MET A 657 -5.94 -22.28 23.73
CA MET A 657 -5.33 -20.94 23.66
C MET A 657 -6.37 -19.88 23.35
N MET A 658 -7.26 -20.11 22.38
CA MET A 658 -8.37 -19.19 22.05
C MET A 658 -9.31 -18.94 23.22
N LYS A 659 -9.66 -20.00 24.00
CA LYS A 659 -10.48 -19.85 25.23
C LYS A 659 -9.79 -18.97 26.27
N ARG A 660 -8.48 -19.12 26.44
CA ARG A 660 -7.71 -18.33 27.42
C ARG A 660 -7.45 -16.91 26.95
N GLY A 661 -7.40 -16.69 25.64
CA GLY A 661 -6.92 -15.48 25.02
C GLY A 661 -5.39 -15.34 25.07
N ALA A 662 -4.88 -14.42 24.27
CA ALA A 662 -3.45 -14.09 24.28
C ALA A 662 -3.10 -13.25 25.52
N PRO A 663 -1.84 -13.36 26.02
CA PRO A 663 -1.35 -12.45 27.06
C PRO A 663 -1.53 -10.99 26.65
N LEU A 664 -1.93 -10.13 27.60
CA LEU A 664 -2.14 -8.70 27.35
C LEU A 664 -0.90 -7.85 27.63
N ARG A 665 0.11 -8.44 28.28
CA ARG A 665 1.43 -7.87 28.58
C ARG A 665 2.53 -8.91 28.40
#